data_16591b6c0ff0c4c2ea048fbde8928004
#
_entry.id   16591b6c0ff0c4c2ea048fbde8928004
#
_cell.length_a   1.000
_cell.length_b   1.000
_cell.length_c   1.000
_cell.angle_alpha   90.00
_cell.angle_beta   90.00
_cell.angle_gamma   90.00
#
_symmetry.space_group_name_H-M   'P 1'
#
loop_
_entity.id
_entity.type
_entity.pdbx_description
1 polymer ?
#
loop_
_entity_poly.entity_id
_entity_poly.type
_entity_poly.pdbx_seq_one_letter_code
_entity_poly.pdbx_strand_id
1 'polypeptide(L)'
;MSIDRRVAARLEGRSPAWRLGASTTAAIGIVLTAWALSVDFPKSSGGFAGDASTYYTLGHSLAHDLDFEYRRDDLVRVWKEFPSGPEGIFLKRGSGGRIFYAKAYIYPLVAAPFIWLFGTNGFLVLHALLMTACFACAYAFVSARSHPVAALIFAFAFLFVSLVPIYMVQIGPDFFIFAIVLIGYFFWCYKEVGGPPADRPNALRTRWLLAPRSDAISAVLLGVAMFAKPTNIGLFMPLFVSAVLRKQWARAARMSVLFVGTAGLLFALNVAFTGDWNYQGGERKTFLGAGDGTFAGGFPYQNDASTFDSVGTARVGGGSFGVLFTRDALLEVFPHNVGYFLFGRHTGFAVYYLPGLMAILLFMAATRDRAMWQWLTLAAGVITAAVLLIYMPFTWSGGGGPVGNRYFLGTYGVFLFLVPPMQTAASGLLTMALSALFVSAIISGPFVATRNPAEHSKTGLFKWLPTELTMVNDLPINTGSPARFRQPLGGTPPVLAYFIDDNVFNREVDAFWVRGESSADILLRARIQPEADAAGVEISRSLRINKLTAILESGPKANRVVINTGGERRTVDMAPSSQQTIELAMPHGVPYKYDPRFPTNYVYMVTISSSSGFVPMFENGANDSRFLGVMVRLIPTYGDGR
;
A
#
# COMPACT_ATOMS: atom_id res chain seq x y z
N MET A 1 31.41 45.57 -0.57
CA MET A 1 30.00 45.23 -0.25
C MET A 1 29.98 43.78 0.12
N SER A 2 29.75 43.43 1.39
CA SER A 2 29.85 42.05 1.85
C SER A 2 28.78 41.16 1.22
N ILE A 3 29.07 39.86 1.11
CA ILE A 3 28.14 38.85 0.60
C ILE A 3 26.77 38.93 1.30
N ASP A 4 26.75 39.23 2.59
CA ASP A 4 25.55 39.41 3.42
C ASP A 4 24.58 40.47 2.92
N ARG A 5 25.11 41.66 2.49
CA ARG A 5 24.26 42.74 1.96
C ARG A 5 23.62 42.40 0.61
N ARG A 6 24.30 41.57 -0.23
CA ARG A 6 23.73 41.12 -1.51
C ARG A 6 22.65 40.05 -1.32
N VAL A 7 22.80 39.22 -0.31
CA VAL A 7 21.79 38.19 0.06
C VAL A 7 20.58 38.87 0.69
N ALA A 8 20.79 39.82 1.64
CA ALA A 8 19.72 40.60 2.26
C ALA A 8 18.91 41.39 1.21
N ALA A 9 19.57 42.15 0.32
CA ALA A 9 18.90 42.89 -0.74
C ALA A 9 18.14 42.03 -1.76
N ARG A 10 18.56 40.77 -1.97
CA ARG A 10 17.79 39.78 -2.78
C ARG A 10 16.56 39.24 -2.06
N LEU A 11 16.56 39.21 -0.74
CA LEU A 11 15.44 38.73 0.06
C LEU A 11 14.37 39.81 0.31
N GLU A 12 14.76 41.11 0.41
CA GLU A 12 13.85 42.22 0.64
C GLU A 12 12.83 42.48 -0.47
N GLY A 13 13.10 42.04 -1.69
CA GLY A 13 12.17 42.17 -2.83
C GLY A 13 11.23 40.98 -3.03
N ARG A 14 11.20 39.97 -2.12
CA ARG A 14 10.38 38.76 -2.30
C ARG A 14 9.12 38.82 -1.44
N SER A 15 7.99 38.32 -2.01
CA SER A 15 6.70 38.29 -1.31
C SER A 15 6.78 37.49 0.00
N PRO A 16 5.99 37.87 1.03
CA PRO A 16 5.92 37.11 2.30
C PRO A 16 5.61 35.65 2.10
N ALA A 17 4.76 35.30 1.12
CA ALA A 17 4.44 33.95 0.76
C ALA A 17 5.66 33.13 0.31
N TRP A 18 6.53 33.74 -0.49
CA TRP A 18 7.74 33.05 -0.95
C TRP A 18 8.72 32.80 0.19
N ARG A 19 8.89 33.81 1.12
CA ARG A 19 9.78 33.65 2.28
C ARG A 19 9.30 32.52 3.18
N LEU A 20 8.01 32.50 3.50
CA LEU A 20 7.39 31.42 4.31
C LEU A 20 7.61 30.06 3.68
N GLY A 21 7.30 29.90 2.39
CA GLY A 21 7.48 28.64 1.68
C GLY A 21 8.93 28.18 1.63
N ALA A 22 9.86 29.07 1.29
CA ALA A 22 11.28 28.73 1.18
C ALA A 22 11.89 28.36 2.54
N SER A 23 11.57 29.11 3.61
CA SER A 23 12.08 28.80 4.95
C SER A 23 11.53 27.49 5.50
N THR A 24 10.23 27.24 5.31
CA THR A 24 9.62 25.96 5.75
C THR A 24 10.15 24.79 4.95
N THR A 25 10.29 24.92 3.62
CA THR A 25 10.88 23.87 2.78
C THR A 25 12.32 23.56 3.20
N ALA A 26 13.13 24.59 3.46
CA ALA A 26 14.50 24.41 3.94
C ALA A 26 14.53 23.70 5.31
N ALA A 27 13.68 24.11 6.25
CA ALA A 27 13.57 23.48 7.56
C ALA A 27 13.17 21.98 7.44
N ILE A 28 12.15 21.68 6.63
CA ILE A 28 11.72 20.30 6.35
C ILE A 28 12.88 19.51 5.74
N GLY A 29 13.58 20.05 4.74
CA GLY A 29 14.70 19.39 4.08
C GLY A 29 15.85 19.08 5.05
N ILE A 30 16.21 20.05 5.92
CA ILE A 30 17.25 19.85 6.94
C ILE A 30 16.82 18.76 7.93
N VAL A 31 15.60 18.84 8.47
CA VAL A 31 15.10 17.88 9.46
C VAL A 31 14.99 16.48 8.88
N LEU A 32 14.40 16.32 7.71
CA LEU A 32 14.24 15.00 7.08
C LEU A 32 15.59 14.39 6.66
N THR A 33 16.52 15.19 6.15
CA THR A 33 17.84 14.70 5.76
C THR A 33 18.67 14.33 6.99
N ALA A 34 18.67 15.16 8.04
CA ALA A 34 19.36 14.84 9.28
C ALA A 34 18.78 13.56 9.93
N TRP A 35 17.45 13.43 9.93
CA TRP A 35 16.78 12.23 10.39
C TRP A 35 17.17 11.00 9.54
N ALA A 36 17.12 11.10 8.22
CA ALA A 36 17.49 10.01 7.32
C ALA A 36 18.94 9.53 7.52
N LEU A 37 19.85 10.46 7.83
CA LEU A 37 21.25 10.14 8.12
C LEU A 37 21.46 9.55 9.52
N SER A 38 20.59 9.85 10.49
CA SER A 38 20.70 9.38 11.87
C SER A 38 20.07 8.01 12.14
N VAL A 39 19.26 7.51 11.21
CA VAL A 39 18.56 6.22 11.36
C VAL A 39 19.53 5.07 11.15
N ASP A 40 19.56 4.13 12.09
CA ASP A 40 20.12 2.80 11.88
C ASP A 40 19.08 1.98 11.10
N PHE A 41 19.18 2.01 9.76
CA PHE A 41 18.15 1.44 8.88
C PHE A 41 17.99 -0.08 9.06
N PRO A 42 19.06 -0.91 9.10
CA PRO A 42 18.92 -2.34 9.31
C PRO A 42 18.16 -2.69 10.58
N LYS A 43 18.46 -1.99 11.67
CA LYS A 43 17.80 -2.19 12.97
C LYS A 43 16.38 -1.64 12.97
N SER A 44 16.14 -0.50 12.36
CA SER A 44 14.84 0.17 12.34
C SER A 44 13.85 -0.53 11.44
N SER A 45 14.28 -1.07 10.30
CA SER A 45 13.43 -1.85 9.39
C SER A 45 12.99 -3.19 10.00
N GLY A 46 13.75 -3.74 10.92
CA GLY A 46 13.44 -4.99 11.62
C GLY A 46 13.43 -6.23 10.72
N GLY A 47 14.04 -6.15 9.59
CA GLY A 47 14.01 -7.13 8.52
C GLY A 47 13.28 -6.58 7.29
N PHE A 48 13.59 -7.13 6.14
CA PHE A 48 12.97 -6.73 4.90
C PHE A 48 12.83 -7.93 3.96
N ALA A 49 11.80 -7.91 3.13
CA ALA A 49 11.50 -9.04 2.27
C ALA A 49 10.84 -8.60 0.96
N GLY A 50 10.88 -9.47 -0.04
CA GLY A 50 10.16 -9.32 -1.30
C GLY A 50 10.64 -8.15 -2.15
N ASP A 51 9.76 -7.17 -2.36
CA ASP A 51 10.08 -5.99 -3.15
C ASP A 51 11.23 -5.20 -2.54
N ALA A 52 11.21 -4.98 -1.22
CA ALA A 52 12.20 -4.18 -0.52
C ALA A 52 13.61 -4.77 -0.65
N SER A 53 13.75 -6.09 -0.42
CA SER A 53 15.04 -6.77 -0.56
C SER A 53 15.56 -6.73 -1.99
N THR A 54 14.67 -6.86 -2.98
CA THR A 54 15.07 -6.82 -4.39
C THR A 54 15.58 -5.42 -4.80
N TYR A 55 14.84 -4.36 -4.43
CA TYR A 55 15.25 -3.00 -4.75
C TYR A 55 16.50 -2.56 -3.99
N TYR A 56 16.63 -2.98 -2.73
CA TYR A 56 17.81 -2.70 -1.92
C TYR A 56 19.06 -3.32 -2.54
N THR A 57 19.02 -4.62 -2.81
CA THR A 57 20.18 -5.34 -3.38
C THR A 57 20.55 -4.79 -4.75
N LEU A 58 19.57 -4.53 -5.63
CA LEU A 58 19.82 -3.90 -6.94
C LEU A 58 20.44 -2.50 -6.80
N GLY A 59 19.97 -1.70 -5.82
CA GLY A 59 20.54 -0.37 -5.60
C GLY A 59 22.00 -0.40 -5.17
N HIS A 60 22.37 -1.37 -4.34
CA HIS A 60 23.76 -1.60 -3.91
C HIS A 60 24.64 -2.15 -5.04
N SER A 61 24.12 -3.07 -5.88
CA SER A 61 24.80 -3.54 -7.09
C SER A 61 25.11 -2.38 -8.04
N LEU A 62 24.10 -1.54 -8.33
CA LEU A 62 24.29 -0.34 -9.17
C LEU A 62 25.26 0.68 -8.56
N ALA A 63 25.29 0.82 -7.23
CA ALA A 63 26.14 1.80 -6.56
C ALA A 63 27.61 1.38 -6.51
N HIS A 64 27.90 0.08 -6.39
CA HIS A 64 29.25 -0.44 -6.15
C HIS A 64 29.83 -1.20 -7.34
N ASP A 65 29.00 -1.92 -8.10
CA ASP A 65 29.44 -2.79 -9.19
C ASP A 65 29.06 -2.24 -10.57
N LEU A 66 28.17 -1.21 -10.64
CA LEU A 66 27.66 -0.57 -11.85
C LEU A 66 26.97 -1.56 -12.81
N ASP A 67 26.36 -2.61 -12.29
CA ASP A 67 25.68 -3.62 -13.09
C ASP A 67 24.27 -3.97 -12.58
N PHE A 68 23.56 -4.78 -13.37
CA PHE A 68 22.19 -5.24 -13.09
C PHE A 68 22.16 -6.75 -12.78
N GLU A 69 23.31 -7.40 -12.74
CA GLU A 69 23.46 -8.83 -12.53
C GLU A 69 23.51 -9.13 -11.03
N TYR A 70 22.75 -10.15 -10.61
CA TYR A 70 22.84 -10.65 -9.24
C TYR A 70 24.00 -11.63 -9.14
N ARG A 71 24.92 -11.36 -8.23
CA ARG A 71 26.13 -12.16 -7.98
C ARG A 71 26.29 -12.51 -6.50
N ARG A 72 27.26 -13.36 -6.22
CA ARG A 72 27.60 -13.74 -4.85
C ARG A 72 27.97 -12.55 -3.97
N ASP A 73 28.67 -11.57 -4.52
CA ASP A 73 29.09 -10.38 -3.78
C ASP A 73 27.91 -9.53 -3.30
N ASP A 74 26.82 -9.47 -4.09
CA ASP A 74 25.57 -8.82 -3.68
C ASP A 74 24.95 -9.53 -2.49
N LEU A 75 24.90 -10.87 -2.52
CA LEU A 75 24.38 -11.68 -1.43
C LEU A 75 25.19 -11.46 -0.15
N VAL A 76 26.52 -11.50 -0.26
CA VAL A 76 27.42 -11.30 0.89
C VAL A 76 27.29 -9.88 1.46
N ARG A 77 27.13 -8.87 0.59
CA ARG A 77 26.94 -7.47 1.00
C ARG A 77 25.68 -7.31 1.83
N VAL A 78 24.56 -7.87 1.37
CA VAL A 78 23.29 -7.80 2.11
C VAL A 78 23.37 -8.58 3.42
N TRP A 79 24.01 -9.74 3.46
CA TRP A 79 24.14 -10.53 4.68
C TRP A 79 24.95 -9.86 5.78
N LYS A 80 25.90 -9.00 5.44
CA LYS A 80 26.65 -8.21 6.44
C LYS A 80 25.77 -7.24 7.22
N GLU A 81 24.71 -6.75 6.59
CA GLU A 81 23.78 -5.76 7.14
C GLU A 81 22.49 -6.39 7.68
N PHE A 82 21.99 -7.40 6.98
CA PHE A 82 20.76 -8.11 7.32
C PHE A 82 21.02 -9.61 7.46
N PRO A 83 21.09 -10.14 8.70
CA PRO A 83 21.39 -11.56 8.95
C PRO A 83 20.43 -12.55 8.31
N SER A 84 19.20 -12.11 7.99
CA SER A 84 18.23 -12.92 7.24
C SER A 84 18.59 -13.10 5.75
N GLY A 85 19.56 -12.33 5.24
CA GLY A 85 19.80 -12.21 3.80
C GLY A 85 18.68 -11.46 3.08
N PRO A 86 18.66 -11.46 1.72
CA PRO A 86 17.66 -10.77 0.93
C PRO A 86 16.35 -11.61 0.82
N GLU A 87 15.65 -11.80 1.93
CA GLU A 87 14.43 -12.61 2.02
C GLU A 87 13.42 -12.26 0.93
N GLY A 88 12.89 -13.29 0.25
CA GLY A 88 11.89 -13.12 -0.80
C GLY A 88 12.37 -12.34 -2.02
N ILE A 89 13.68 -12.26 -2.26
CA ILE A 89 14.24 -11.58 -3.43
C ILE A 89 13.68 -12.15 -4.73
N PHE A 90 13.36 -11.27 -5.66
CA PHE A 90 12.85 -11.64 -6.98
C PHE A 90 13.99 -11.59 -8.00
N LEU A 91 14.34 -12.73 -8.53
CA LEU A 91 15.36 -12.86 -9.57
C LEU A 91 14.77 -13.52 -10.81
N LYS A 92 15.40 -13.26 -11.96
CA LYS A 92 15.05 -13.90 -13.22
C LYS A 92 16.32 -14.29 -13.99
N ARG A 93 16.21 -15.34 -14.81
CA ARG A 93 17.22 -15.70 -15.77
C ARG A 93 17.09 -14.80 -17.01
N GLY A 94 18.15 -14.22 -17.44
CA GLY A 94 18.23 -13.40 -18.63
C GLY A 94 19.18 -13.97 -19.70
N SER A 95 19.63 -13.09 -20.57
CA SER A 95 20.52 -13.45 -21.67
C SER A 95 21.83 -14.11 -21.19
N GLY A 96 22.25 -15.15 -21.86
CA GLY A 96 23.48 -15.91 -21.53
C GLY A 96 23.41 -16.69 -20.22
N GLY A 97 22.23 -16.98 -19.70
CA GLY A 97 22.06 -17.71 -18.44
C GLY A 97 22.37 -16.91 -17.17
N ARG A 98 22.69 -15.62 -17.30
CA ARG A 98 22.97 -14.72 -16.18
C ARG A 98 21.71 -14.46 -15.37
N ILE A 99 21.89 -14.16 -14.09
CA ILE A 99 20.79 -13.90 -13.16
C ILE A 99 20.65 -12.39 -12.96
N PHE A 100 19.44 -11.88 -13.13
CA PHE A 100 19.10 -10.47 -13.02
C PHE A 100 17.98 -10.24 -12.01
N TYR A 101 17.89 -9.02 -11.48
CA TYR A 101 16.80 -8.62 -10.60
C TYR A 101 15.50 -8.45 -11.39
N ALA A 102 14.43 -9.08 -10.92
CA ALA A 102 13.13 -9.12 -11.60
C ALA A 102 12.21 -7.95 -11.19
N LYS A 103 12.74 -6.70 -11.23
CA LYS A 103 12.05 -5.46 -10.89
C LYS A 103 12.51 -4.30 -11.77
N ALA A 104 11.68 -3.24 -11.86
CA ALA A 104 12.04 -2.02 -12.59
C ALA A 104 13.25 -1.33 -11.93
N TYR A 105 14.29 -1.12 -12.70
CA TYR A 105 15.59 -0.63 -12.21
C TYR A 105 15.66 0.89 -11.97
N ILE A 106 14.70 1.68 -12.47
CA ILE A 106 14.80 3.15 -12.48
C ILE A 106 14.87 3.76 -11.07
N TYR A 107 14.12 3.22 -10.10
CA TYR A 107 14.17 3.69 -8.72
C TYR A 107 15.52 3.39 -8.06
N PRO A 108 16.06 2.15 -8.07
CA PRO A 108 17.42 1.86 -7.60
C PRO A 108 18.50 2.65 -8.34
N LEU A 109 18.36 2.87 -9.65
CA LEU A 109 19.30 3.66 -10.43
C LEU A 109 19.41 5.11 -9.94
N VAL A 110 18.25 5.74 -9.64
CA VAL A 110 18.23 7.10 -9.07
C VAL A 110 18.76 7.11 -7.65
N ALA A 111 18.58 6.01 -6.90
CA ALA A 111 19.09 5.88 -5.54
C ALA A 111 20.59 5.59 -5.47
N ALA A 112 21.19 4.98 -6.49
CA ALA A 112 22.58 4.51 -6.48
C ALA A 112 23.61 5.57 -6.07
N PRO A 113 23.58 6.84 -6.55
CA PRO A 113 24.51 7.87 -6.09
C PRO A 113 24.41 8.16 -4.58
N PHE A 114 23.18 8.09 -4.03
CA PHE A 114 22.96 8.32 -2.60
C PHE A 114 23.40 7.11 -1.77
N ILE A 115 23.24 5.89 -2.29
CA ILE A 115 23.74 4.66 -1.67
C ILE A 115 25.26 4.68 -1.64
N TRP A 116 25.89 5.09 -2.75
CA TRP A 116 27.35 5.22 -2.81
C TRP A 116 27.90 6.21 -1.76
N LEU A 117 27.20 7.34 -1.53
CA LEU A 117 27.61 8.37 -0.57
C LEU A 117 27.24 8.05 0.88
N PHE A 118 26.09 7.44 1.13
CA PHE A 118 25.48 7.31 2.46
C PHE A 118 25.20 5.85 2.88
N GLY A 119 25.68 4.87 2.10
CA GLY A 119 25.51 3.45 2.41
C GLY A 119 24.03 3.05 2.52
N THR A 120 23.71 2.28 3.54
CA THR A 120 22.36 1.77 3.84
C THR A 120 21.28 2.84 3.89
N ASN A 121 21.65 4.05 4.33
CA ASN A 121 20.70 5.17 4.47
C ASN A 121 20.47 5.93 3.15
N GLY A 122 21.16 5.58 2.06
CA GLY A 122 21.06 6.29 0.78
C GLY A 122 19.64 6.37 0.23
N PHE A 123 18.84 5.33 0.36
CA PHE A 123 17.42 5.34 -0.02
C PHE A 123 16.61 6.33 0.81
N LEU A 124 16.83 6.38 2.12
CA LEU A 124 16.12 7.33 3.00
C LEU A 124 16.51 8.78 2.70
N VAL A 125 17.77 9.04 2.37
CA VAL A 125 18.23 10.38 1.97
C VAL A 125 17.56 10.81 0.66
N LEU A 126 17.51 9.94 -0.34
CA LEU A 126 16.75 10.20 -1.57
C LEU A 126 15.29 10.52 -1.26
N HIS A 127 14.65 9.72 -0.42
CA HIS A 127 13.25 9.93 -0.03
C HIS A 127 13.04 11.26 0.73
N ALA A 128 13.96 11.64 1.62
CA ALA A 128 13.92 12.93 2.31
C ALA A 128 13.98 14.12 1.35
N LEU A 129 14.84 14.04 0.33
CA LEU A 129 14.95 15.06 -0.71
C LEU A 129 13.72 15.11 -1.62
N LEU A 130 13.18 13.96 -2.01
CA LEU A 130 11.94 13.88 -2.79
C LEU A 130 10.74 14.42 -2.00
N MET A 131 10.60 14.11 -0.71
CA MET A 131 9.54 14.65 0.14
C MET A 131 9.65 16.17 0.25
N THR A 132 10.86 16.69 0.41
CA THR A 132 11.14 18.13 0.44
C THR A 132 10.74 18.81 -0.86
N ALA A 133 11.07 18.19 -2.01
CA ALA A 133 10.67 18.67 -3.32
C ALA A 133 9.14 18.64 -3.52
N CYS A 134 8.48 17.57 -3.06
CA CYS A 134 7.01 17.45 -3.08
C CYS A 134 6.37 18.56 -2.24
N PHE A 135 6.91 18.86 -1.05
CA PHE A 135 6.41 19.94 -0.21
C PHE A 135 6.57 21.31 -0.88
N ALA A 136 7.73 21.58 -1.48
CA ALA A 136 7.97 22.80 -2.23
C ALA A 136 6.97 22.98 -3.38
N CYS A 137 6.73 21.91 -4.17
CA CYS A 137 5.78 21.91 -5.27
C CYS A 137 4.33 22.10 -4.77
N ALA A 138 3.93 21.38 -3.72
CA ALA A 138 2.61 21.45 -3.13
C ALA A 138 2.32 22.86 -2.60
N TYR A 139 3.23 23.40 -1.79
CA TYR A 139 3.10 24.76 -1.27
C TYR A 139 3.06 25.79 -2.40
N ALA A 140 3.98 25.73 -3.35
CA ALA A 140 4.05 26.69 -4.46
C ALA A 140 2.78 26.68 -5.30
N PHE A 141 2.20 25.49 -5.57
CA PHE A 141 0.95 25.38 -6.31
C PHE A 141 -0.24 25.96 -5.53
N VAL A 142 -0.42 25.57 -4.28
CA VAL A 142 -1.58 25.98 -3.47
C VAL A 142 -1.48 27.48 -3.13
N SER A 143 -0.29 28.01 -2.77
CA SER A 143 -0.09 29.42 -2.43
C SER A 143 -0.19 30.37 -3.63
N ALA A 144 -0.14 29.85 -4.86
CA ALA A 144 -0.33 30.68 -6.05
C ALA A 144 -1.73 31.35 -6.10
N ARG A 145 -2.73 30.76 -5.42
CA ARG A 145 -4.13 31.23 -5.41
C ARG A 145 -4.73 31.36 -4.01
N SER A 146 -3.99 30.96 -2.96
CA SER A 146 -4.50 30.87 -1.58
C SER A 146 -3.69 31.75 -0.64
N HIS A 147 -4.28 32.04 0.52
CA HIS A 147 -3.53 32.68 1.60
C HIS A 147 -2.32 31.81 2.01
N PRO A 148 -1.11 32.38 2.19
CA PRO A 148 0.11 31.61 2.41
C PRO A 148 0.05 30.61 3.57
N VAL A 149 -0.57 30.99 4.69
CA VAL A 149 -0.72 30.10 5.86
C VAL A 149 -1.71 28.96 5.57
N ALA A 150 -2.81 29.24 4.86
CA ALA A 150 -3.76 28.21 4.45
C ALA A 150 -3.08 27.18 3.52
N ALA A 151 -2.29 27.66 2.56
CA ALA A 151 -1.51 26.82 1.66
C ALA A 151 -0.48 25.97 2.42
N LEU A 152 0.20 26.56 3.41
CA LEU A 152 1.18 25.85 4.24
C LEU A 152 0.54 24.67 4.99
N ILE A 153 -0.57 24.95 5.69
CA ILE A 153 -1.26 23.95 6.50
C ILE A 153 -1.81 22.84 5.62
N PHE A 154 -2.41 23.17 4.47
CA PHE A 154 -2.97 22.15 3.58
C PHE A 154 -1.89 21.28 2.93
N ALA A 155 -0.79 21.90 2.43
CA ALA A 155 0.33 21.16 1.86
C ALA A 155 0.98 20.24 2.89
N PHE A 156 1.12 20.72 4.14
CA PHE A 156 1.62 19.90 5.24
C PHE A 156 0.67 18.73 5.55
N ALA A 157 -0.63 19.00 5.70
CA ALA A 157 -1.63 17.95 5.94
C ALA A 157 -1.63 16.91 4.82
N PHE A 158 -1.57 17.33 3.56
CA PHE A 158 -1.59 16.44 2.39
C PHE A 158 -0.41 15.46 2.37
N LEU A 159 0.78 15.91 2.73
CA LEU A 159 2.00 15.11 2.67
C LEU A 159 2.32 14.37 3.97
N PHE A 160 2.16 15.03 5.11
CA PHE A 160 2.63 14.50 6.39
C PHE A 160 1.53 13.94 7.29
N VAL A 161 0.26 14.35 7.10
CA VAL A 161 -0.88 13.83 7.88
C VAL A 161 -1.72 12.91 6.98
N SER A 162 -1.05 11.96 6.35
CA SER A 162 -1.61 10.95 5.46
C SER A 162 -0.76 9.68 5.53
N LEU A 163 -1.01 8.74 4.64
CA LEU A 163 -0.22 7.51 4.53
C LEU A 163 1.21 7.72 3.98
N VAL A 164 1.49 8.84 3.34
CA VAL A 164 2.76 9.10 2.65
C VAL A 164 4.01 8.84 3.52
N PRO A 165 4.08 9.22 4.81
CA PRO A 165 5.23 8.95 5.68
C PRO A 165 5.60 7.47 5.83
N ILE A 166 4.63 6.55 5.82
CA ILE A 166 4.90 5.11 5.85
C ILE A 166 5.72 4.68 4.63
N TYR A 167 5.32 5.14 3.45
CA TYR A 167 6.02 4.77 2.22
C TYR A 167 7.33 5.53 2.01
N MET A 168 7.50 6.65 2.69
CA MET A 168 8.78 7.35 2.74
C MET A 168 9.87 6.54 3.47
N VAL A 169 9.51 5.74 4.48
CA VAL A 169 10.48 4.89 5.20
C VAL A 169 10.63 3.49 4.61
N GLN A 170 9.71 3.08 3.75
CA GLN A 170 9.75 1.78 3.10
C GLN A 170 10.62 1.82 1.84
N ILE A 171 11.51 0.85 1.68
CA ILE A 171 12.24 0.67 0.42
C ILE A 171 11.33 0.05 -0.60
N GLY A 172 11.00 0.84 -1.61
CA GLY A 172 10.13 0.44 -2.71
C GLY A 172 9.86 1.62 -3.64
N PRO A 173 9.39 1.36 -4.86
CA PRO A 173 9.19 2.40 -5.86
C PRO A 173 7.95 3.27 -5.60
N ASP A 174 7.08 2.87 -4.65
CA ASP A 174 5.76 3.49 -4.50
C ASP A 174 5.85 4.96 -4.09
N PHE A 175 6.72 5.30 -3.12
CA PHE A 175 6.98 6.68 -2.73
C PHE A 175 7.73 7.47 -3.84
N PHE A 176 8.69 6.84 -4.50
CA PHE A 176 9.38 7.45 -5.65
C PHE A 176 8.39 7.79 -6.77
N ILE A 177 7.50 6.87 -7.13
CA ILE A 177 6.45 7.10 -8.14
C ILE A 177 5.52 8.24 -7.70
N PHE A 178 5.06 8.23 -6.44
CA PHE A 178 4.27 9.33 -5.88
C PHE A 178 4.95 10.68 -6.07
N ALA A 179 6.23 10.77 -5.72
CA ALA A 179 6.99 12.01 -5.79
C ALA A 179 7.14 12.51 -7.23
N ILE A 180 7.55 11.65 -8.17
CA ILE A 180 7.72 12.07 -9.57
C ILE A 180 6.39 12.38 -10.27
N VAL A 181 5.29 11.70 -9.92
CA VAL A 181 3.96 12.04 -10.42
C VAL A 181 3.51 13.40 -9.89
N LEU A 182 3.63 13.66 -8.59
CA LEU A 182 3.28 14.96 -8.00
C LEU A 182 4.11 16.09 -8.61
N ILE A 183 5.42 15.92 -8.71
CA ILE A 183 6.33 16.91 -9.33
C ILE A 183 5.99 17.08 -10.82
N GLY A 184 5.71 15.99 -11.54
CA GLY A 184 5.29 16.03 -12.94
C GLY A 184 4.00 16.85 -13.13
N TYR A 185 2.99 16.60 -12.32
CA TYR A 185 1.75 17.38 -12.34
C TYR A 185 1.97 18.84 -11.94
N PHE A 186 2.85 19.12 -10.99
CA PHE A 186 3.22 20.48 -10.66
C PHE A 186 3.76 21.24 -11.88
N PHE A 187 4.70 20.66 -12.62
CA PHE A 187 5.24 21.29 -13.82
C PHE A 187 4.18 21.52 -14.91
N TRP A 188 3.20 20.62 -15.02
CA TRP A 188 2.08 20.80 -15.95
C TRP A 188 1.06 21.83 -15.49
N CYS A 189 0.63 21.77 -14.21
CA CYS A 189 -0.49 22.55 -13.69
C CYS A 189 -0.12 23.96 -13.19
N TYR A 190 1.14 24.20 -12.82
CA TYR A 190 1.53 25.48 -12.19
C TYR A 190 1.23 26.69 -13.09
N LYS A 191 1.39 26.59 -14.40
CA LYS A 191 1.07 27.66 -15.35
C LYS A 191 -0.43 27.99 -15.46
N GLU A 192 -1.29 27.07 -15.05
CA GLU A 192 -2.75 27.29 -15.03
C GLU A 192 -3.17 28.16 -13.83
N VAL A 193 -2.33 28.27 -12.81
CA VAL A 193 -2.62 28.96 -11.56
C VAL A 193 -1.64 30.08 -11.25
N GLY A 194 -0.40 29.97 -11.72
CA GLY A 194 0.64 30.98 -11.53
C GLY A 194 0.45 32.13 -12.50
N GLY A 195 -0.20 33.20 -12.09
CA GLY A 195 -0.40 34.41 -12.91
C GLY A 195 0.88 34.96 -13.56
N PRO A 196 0.76 35.89 -14.51
CA PRO A 196 1.90 36.53 -15.16
C PRO A 196 2.83 37.15 -14.11
N PRO A 197 4.13 37.21 -14.38
CA PRO A 197 5.08 37.81 -13.44
C PRO A 197 4.74 39.29 -13.26
N ALA A 198 4.58 39.74 -12.00
CA ALA A 198 4.55 41.17 -11.68
C ALA A 198 5.91 41.78 -12.01
N ASP A 199 5.95 43.04 -12.35
CA ASP A 199 7.01 43.99 -12.72
C ASP A 199 8.51 43.56 -12.77
N ARG A 200 8.90 42.46 -12.13
CA ARG A 200 10.22 41.84 -12.26
C ARG A 200 10.09 40.36 -12.54
N PRO A 201 10.15 39.90 -13.81
CA PRO A 201 10.06 38.50 -14.15
C PRO A 201 11.21 37.73 -13.49
N ASN A 202 10.88 36.81 -12.58
CA ASN A 202 11.83 35.80 -12.15
C ASN A 202 12.16 34.92 -13.38
N ALA A 203 13.32 35.12 -13.97
CA ALA A 203 13.71 34.46 -15.21
C ALA A 203 13.65 32.92 -15.08
N LEU A 204 13.99 32.36 -13.91
CA LEU A 204 13.91 30.93 -13.66
C LEU A 204 12.44 30.45 -13.61
N ARG A 205 11.54 31.14 -12.91
CA ARG A 205 10.10 30.83 -12.86
C ARG A 205 9.50 30.85 -14.27
N THR A 206 9.73 31.94 -15.01
CA THR A 206 9.23 32.11 -16.38
C THR A 206 9.78 31.03 -17.30
N ARG A 207 11.09 30.74 -17.24
CA ARG A 207 11.77 29.78 -18.11
C ARG A 207 11.37 28.33 -17.86
N TRP A 208 11.18 27.92 -16.60
CA TRP A 208 11.01 26.52 -16.24
C TRP A 208 9.58 26.15 -15.86
N LEU A 209 8.78 27.08 -15.31
CA LEU A 209 7.44 26.76 -14.83
C LEU A 209 6.31 27.32 -15.73
N LEU A 210 6.52 28.47 -16.38
CA LEU A 210 5.48 29.09 -17.21
C LEU A 210 5.68 28.82 -18.72
N ALA A 211 6.87 28.43 -19.14
CA ALA A 211 7.21 28.16 -20.54
C ALA A 211 6.85 26.71 -20.95
N PRO A 212 6.81 26.42 -22.27
CA PRO A 212 6.55 25.07 -22.79
C PRO A 212 7.52 23.97 -22.30
N ARG A 213 8.67 24.34 -21.72
CA ARG A 213 9.61 23.41 -21.10
C ARG A 213 9.01 22.67 -19.92
N SER A 214 8.09 23.29 -19.20
CA SER A 214 7.38 22.65 -18.08
C SER A 214 6.58 21.43 -18.54
N ASP A 215 5.95 21.48 -19.70
CA ASP A 215 5.24 20.33 -20.28
C ASP A 215 6.20 19.19 -20.63
N ALA A 216 7.39 19.52 -21.13
CA ALA A 216 8.42 18.53 -21.48
C ALA A 216 8.91 17.79 -20.21
N ILE A 217 9.20 18.54 -19.14
CA ILE A 217 9.58 17.96 -17.84
C ILE A 217 8.47 17.05 -17.32
N SER A 218 7.22 17.51 -17.35
CA SER A 218 6.06 16.72 -16.93
C SER A 218 5.94 15.41 -17.72
N ALA A 219 6.03 15.47 -19.04
CA ALA A 219 5.92 14.30 -19.91
C ALA A 219 7.05 13.28 -19.64
N VAL A 220 8.30 13.74 -19.46
CA VAL A 220 9.43 12.87 -19.11
C VAL A 220 9.23 12.21 -17.76
N LEU A 221 8.86 12.97 -16.71
CA LEU A 221 8.64 12.41 -15.38
C LEU A 221 7.50 11.37 -15.36
N LEU A 222 6.41 11.64 -16.08
CA LEU A 222 5.32 10.67 -16.22
C LEU A 222 5.73 9.44 -17.05
N GLY A 223 6.61 9.58 -18.03
CA GLY A 223 7.22 8.47 -18.77
C GLY A 223 8.07 7.56 -17.86
N VAL A 224 8.84 8.16 -16.96
CA VAL A 224 9.58 7.43 -15.91
C VAL A 224 8.62 6.71 -14.96
N ALA A 225 7.52 7.37 -14.53
CA ALA A 225 6.51 6.76 -13.68
C ALA A 225 5.80 5.59 -14.36
N MET A 226 5.54 5.69 -15.67
CA MET A 226 4.98 4.60 -16.48
C MET A 226 5.94 3.40 -16.56
N PHE A 227 7.23 3.62 -16.79
CA PHE A 227 8.21 2.53 -16.77
C PHE A 227 8.27 1.86 -15.41
N ALA A 228 8.33 2.63 -14.32
CA ALA A 228 8.38 2.08 -12.97
C ALA A 228 7.13 1.24 -12.64
N LYS A 229 5.95 1.65 -13.15
CA LYS A 229 4.67 0.95 -12.96
C LYS A 229 3.72 1.26 -14.13
N PRO A 230 3.49 0.31 -15.05
CA PRO A 230 2.72 0.56 -16.28
C PRO A 230 1.29 1.08 -16.07
N THR A 231 0.67 0.79 -14.93
CA THR A 231 -0.66 1.30 -14.58
C THR A 231 -0.73 2.84 -14.52
N ASN A 232 0.42 3.53 -14.38
CA ASN A 232 0.50 4.99 -14.38
C ASN A 232 0.28 5.64 -15.75
N ILE A 233 0.12 4.86 -16.83
CA ILE A 233 -0.18 5.39 -18.17
C ILE A 233 -1.40 6.31 -18.17
N GLY A 234 -2.42 5.99 -17.36
CA GLY A 234 -3.64 6.80 -17.21
C GLY A 234 -3.39 8.22 -16.72
N LEU A 235 -2.30 8.44 -15.98
CA LEU A 235 -1.94 9.75 -15.42
C LEU A 235 -1.39 10.75 -16.46
N PHE A 236 -1.01 10.28 -17.64
CA PHE A 236 -0.64 11.15 -18.76
C PHE A 236 -1.86 11.67 -19.52
N MET A 237 -3.00 10.97 -19.46
CA MET A 237 -4.20 11.32 -20.25
C MET A 237 -4.71 12.75 -20.03
N PRO A 238 -4.75 13.34 -18.82
CA PRO A 238 -5.17 14.73 -18.61
C PRO A 238 -4.35 15.74 -19.42
N LEU A 239 -3.03 15.53 -19.48
CA LEU A 239 -2.11 16.41 -20.23
C LEU A 239 -2.43 16.36 -21.72
N PHE A 240 -2.54 15.15 -22.26
CA PHE A 240 -2.83 14.89 -23.67
C PHE A 240 -4.20 15.45 -24.07
N VAL A 241 -5.27 15.04 -23.37
CA VAL A 241 -6.64 15.43 -23.67
C VAL A 241 -6.82 16.95 -23.53
N SER A 242 -6.25 17.57 -22.49
CA SER A 242 -6.30 19.03 -22.33
C SER A 242 -5.69 19.77 -23.52
N ALA A 243 -4.57 19.30 -24.05
CA ALA A 243 -3.93 19.91 -25.23
C ALA A 243 -4.77 19.71 -26.50
N VAL A 244 -5.34 18.52 -26.70
CA VAL A 244 -6.26 18.20 -27.82
C VAL A 244 -7.50 19.06 -27.79
N LEU A 245 -8.17 19.16 -26.65
CA LEU A 245 -9.39 20.00 -26.49
C LEU A 245 -9.11 21.50 -26.75
N ARG A 246 -7.90 21.95 -26.44
CA ARG A 246 -7.43 23.31 -26.77
C ARG A 246 -6.91 23.46 -28.20
N LYS A 247 -7.02 22.42 -29.05
CA LYS A 247 -6.53 22.38 -30.45
C LYS A 247 -5.02 22.62 -30.56
N GLN A 248 -4.24 22.31 -29.52
CA GLN A 248 -2.79 22.49 -29.45
C GLN A 248 -2.07 21.20 -29.89
N TRP A 249 -2.29 20.77 -31.12
CA TRP A 249 -1.84 19.48 -31.66
C TRP A 249 -0.31 19.27 -31.55
N ALA A 250 0.48 20.30 -31.90
CA ALA A 250 1.94 20.23 -31.79
C ALA A 250 2.41 20.06 -30.33
N ARG A 251 1.70 20.66 -29.37
CA ARG A 251 1.95 20.48 -27.94
C ARG A 251 1.60 19.05 -27.50
N ALA A 252 0.42 18.55 -27.90
CA ALA A 252 -0.01 17.17 -27.61
C ALA A 252 1.00 16.15 -28.18
N ALA A 253 1.38 16.29 -29.45
CA ALA A 253 2.35 15.42 -30.11
C ALA A 253 3.71 15.43 -29.41
N ARG A 254 4.26 16.61 -29.09
CA ARG A 254 5.54 16.75 -28.38
C ARG A 254 5.51 16.07 -27.02
N MET A 255 4.46 16.28 -26.21
CA MET A 255 4.33 15.64 -24.91
C MET A 255 4.22 14.13 -25.04
N SER A 256 3.45 13.62 -26.01
CA SER A 256 3.33 12.19 -26.28
C SER A 256 4.65 11.56 -26.69
N VAL A 257 5.40 12.20 -27.60
CA VAL A 257 6.73 11.72 -28.03
C VAL A 257 7.69 11.66 -26.85
N LEU A 258 7.72 12.67 -25.99
CA LEU A 258 8.57 12.67 -24.80
C LEU A 258 8.15 11.61 -23.78
N PHE A 259 6.86 11.46 -23.52
CA PHE A 259 6.32 10.46 -22.61
C PHE A 259 6.62 9.02 -23.07
N VAL A 260 6.21 8.70 -24.31
CA VAL A 260 6.41 7.37 -24.92
C VAL A 260 7.89 7.10 -25.16
N GLY A 261 8.63 8.11 -25.64
CA GLY A 261 10.07 8.01 -25.88
C GLY A 261 10.86 7.73 -24.61
N THR A 262 10.52 8.39 -23.50
CA THR A 262 11.16 8.13 -22.20
C THR A 262 10.87 6.72 -21.71
N ALA A 263 9.61 6.30 -21.67
CA ALA A 263 9.24 4.95 -21.25
C ALA A 263 9.84 3.90 -22.18
N GLY A 264 9.76 4.10 -23.51
CA GLY A 264 10.31 3.21 -24.52
C GLY A 264 11.83 3.07 -24.42
N LEU A 265 12.55 4.17 -24.18
CA LEU A 265 14.00 4.11 -23.93
C LEU A 265 14.34 3.28 -22.70
N LEU A 266 13.63 3.46 -21.61
CA LEU A 266 13.86 2.69 -20.38
C LEU A 266 13.56 1.20 -20.57
N PHE A 267 12.50 0.84 -21.31
CA PHE A 267 12.24 -0.55 -21.69
C PHE A 267 13.30 -1.10 -22.64
N ALA A 268 13.76 -0.33 -23.61
CA ALA A 268 14.84 -0.74 -24.53
C ALA A 268 16.16 -0.99 -23.78
N LEU A 269 16.48 -0.17 -22.79
CA LEU A 269 17.63 -0.39 -21.91
C LEU A 269 17.46 -1.68 -21.09
N ASN A 270 16.24 -2.00 -20.62
CA ASN A 270 16.00 -3.29 -19.95
C ASN A 270 16.29 -4.48 -20.88
N VAL A 271 15.89 -4.39 -22.15
CA VAL A 271 16.23 -5.42 -23.16
C VAL A 271 17.74 -5.51 -23.38
N ALA A 272 18.42 -4.38 -23.51
CA ALA A 272 19.87 -4.34 -23.73
C ALA A 272 20.65 -5.01 -22.58
N PHE A 273 20.22 -4.82 -21.33
CA PHE A 273 20.92 -5.36 -20.16
C PHE A 273 20.52 -6.81 -19.86
N THR A 274 19.22 -7.14 -19.91
CA THR A 274 18.69 -8.41 -19.43
C THR A 274 18.28 -9.38 -20.54
N GLY A 275 18.17 -8.91 -21.79
CA GLY A 275 17.66 -9.68 -22.92
C GLY A 275 16.13 -9.84 -22.95
N ASP A 276 15.40 -9.21 -22.04
CA ASP A 276 13.95 -9.36 -21.92
C ASP A 276 13.25 -7.99 -21.84
N TRP A 277 12.15 -7.86 -22.58
CA TRP A 277 11.34 -6.65 -22.57
C TRP A 277 10.67 -6.43 -21.21
N ASN A 278 10.09 -7.48 -20.65
CA ASN A 278 9.37 -7.41 -19.38
C ASN A 278 10.32 -7.66 -18.20
N TYR A 279 10.60 -6.65 -17.39
CA TYR A 279 11.42 -6.81 -16.19
C TYR A 279 10.83 -7.75 -15.12
N GLN A 280 9.55 -8.10 -15.20
CA GLN A 280 8.89 -9.09 -14.34
C GLN A 280 8.53 -10.40 -15.07
N GLY A 281 8.86 -10.52 -16.35
CA GLY A 281 8.56 -11.69 -17.16
C GLY A 281 9.66 -12.75 -17.14
N GLY A 282 9.49 -13.73 -18.03
CA GLY A 282 10.46 -14.81 -18.23
C GLY A 282 10.50 -15.81 -17.07
N GLU A 283 11.60 -16.52 -16.95
CA GLU A 283 11.85 -17.46 -15.86
C GLU A 283 12.18 -16.70 -14.58
N ARG A 284 11.14 -16.42 -13.80
CA ARG A 284 11.22 -15.64 -12.57
C ARG A 284 10.96 -16.51 -11.34
N LYS A 285 11.82 -16.38 -10.34
CA LYS A 285 11.71 -17.07 -9.05
C LYS A 285 11.74 -16.11 -7.88
N THR A 286 11.21 -16.57 -6.74
CA THR A 286 11.36 -15.94 -5.43
C THR A 286 12.22 -16.81 -4.56
N PHE A 287 13.17 -16.21 -3.85
CA PHE A 287 14.12 -16.91 -3.00
C PHE A 287 13.93 -16.47 -1.54
N LEU A 288 13.66 -17.45 -0.70
CA LEU A 288 13.53 -17.27 0.74
C LEU A 288 14.74 -17.93 1.41
N GLY A 289 15.19 -17.39 2.53
CA GLY A 289 16.26 -17.99 3.31
C GLY A 289 15.89 -19.38 3.84
N ALA A 290 16.75 -19.95 4.68
CA ALA A 290 16.50 -21.21 5.37
C ALA A 290 15.35 -21.02 6.36
N GLY A 291 14.13 -21.11 5.88
CA GLY A 291 12.91 -21.09 6.68
C GLY A 291 12.56 -22.47 7.20
N ASP A 292 11.42 -22.59 7.80
CA ASP A 292 10.79 -23.72 8.49
C ASP A 292 10.64 -25.04 7.71
N GLY A 293 11.40 -25.26 6.65
CA GLY A 293 11.39 -26.51 5.86
C GLY A 293 10.20 -26.68 4.91
N THR A 294 9.30 -25.71 4.80
CA THR A 294 8.14 -25.77 3.90
C THR A 294 8.43 -25.20 2.51
N PHE A 295 9.54 -24.50 2.32
CA PHE A 295 9.97 -23.97 1.02
C PHE A 295 11.35 -24.49 0.67
N ALA A 296 11.64 -24.62 -0.63
CA ALA A 296 13.00 -24.85 -1.11
C ALA A 296 13.86 -23.62 -0.72
N GLY A 297 14.39 -23.64 0.50
CA GLY A 297 15.11 -22.53 1.11
C GLY A 297 16.45 -22.30 0.44
N GLY A 298 16.96 -21.08 0.61
CA GLY A 298 18.27 -20.67 0.15
C GLY A 298 18.26 -19.64 -0.96
N PHE A 299 19.42 -19.04 -1.16
CA PHE A 299 19.65 -18.04 -2.19
C PHE A 299 20.63 -18.62 -3.22
N PRO A 300 20.52 -18.24 -4.50
CA PRO A 300 21.56 -18.53 -5.47
C PRO A 300 22.90 -18.01 -4.96
N TYR A 301 23.96 -18.81 -5.14
CA TYR A 301 25.33 -18.51 -4.68
C TYR A 301 25.56 -18.53 -3.15
N GLN A 302 24.59 -19.01 -2.37
CA GLN A 302 24.77 -19.18 -0.92
C GLN A 302 25.89 -20.18 -0.61
N ASN A 303 25.93 -21.27 -1.37
CA ASN A 303 26.98 -22.28 -1.42
C ASN A 303 27.09 -22.85 -2.83
N ASP A 304 28.02 -23.76 -3.06
CA ASP A 304 28.26 -24.34 -4.40
C ASP A 304 27.07 -25.15 -4.94
N ALA A 305 26.22 -25.70 -4.08
CA ALA A 305 25.02 -26.45 -4.46
C ALA A 305 23.79 -25.55 -4.69
N SER A 306 23.82 -24.31 -4.21
CA SER A 306 22.70 -23.37 -4.30
C SER A 306 22.75 -22.56 -5.60
N THR A 307 22.19 -23.15 -6.66
CA THR A 307 22.07 -22.50 -7.96
C THR A 307 20.66 -21.93 -8.16
N PHE A 308 20.47 -21.10 -9.18
CA PHE A 308 19.13 -20.60 -9.56
C PHE A 308 18.13 -21.75 -9.82
N ASP A 309 18.60 -22.91 -10.31
CA ASP A 309 17.74 -24.05 -10.62
C ASP A 309 17.43 -24.90 -9.39
N SER A 310 18.40 -25.06 -8.50
CA SER A 310 18.28 -25.96 -7.33
C SER A 310 17.48 -25.34 -6.18
N VAL A 311 17.37 -24.01 -6.10
CA VAL A 311 16.68 -23.30 -5.02
C VAL A 311 15.63 -22.34 -5.54
N GLY A 312 14.77 -21.85 -4.65
CA GLY A 312 13.74 -20.86 -4.95
C GLY A 312 12.44 -21.45 -5.52
N THR A 313 11.40 -20.64 -5.48
CA THR A 313 10.05 -21.01 -5.94
C THR A 313 9.70 -20.23 -7.21
N ALA A 314 9.30 -20.95 -8.25
CA ALA A 314 8.85 -20.32 -9.50
C ALA A 314 7.64 -19.42 -9.26
N ARG A 315 7.70 -18.20 -9.76
CA ARG A 315 6.57 -17.26 -9.80
C ARG A 315 5.88 -17.40 -11.15
N VAL A 316 4.78 -18.11 -11.16
CA VAL A 316 3.87 -18.08 -12.31
C VAL A 316 3.25 -16.69 -12.34
N GLY A 317 3.40 -15.98 -13.45
CA GLY A 317 2.83 -14.65 -13.63
C GLY A 317 1.31 -14.69 -13.46
N GLY A 318 0.81 -14.18 -12.34
CA GLY A 318 -0.62 -14.13 -12.01
C GLY A 318 -1.34 -12.91 -12.60
N GLY A 319 -1.04 -12.55 -13.84
CA GLY A 319 -1.80 -11.52 -14.56
C GLY A 319 -2.94 -12.16 -15.33
N SER A 320 -4.07 -12.37 -14.73
CA SER A 320 -5.19 -12.96 -15.44
C SER A 320 -6.16 -11.89 -15.89
N PHE A 321 -5.94 -11.38 -17.10
CA PHE A 321 -7.00 -10.69 -17.85
C PHE A 321 -8.30 -11.53 -17.92
N GLY A 322 -8.21 -12.85 -17.81
CA GLY A 322 -9.36 -13.74 -17.79
C GLY A 322 -10.31 -13.57 -16.60
N VAL A 323 -9.82 -13.09 -15.45
CA VAL A 323 -10.69 -12.82 -14.29
C VAL A 323 -11.48 -11.52 -14.46
N LEU A 324 -10.96 -10.56 -15.25
CA LEU A 324 -11.56 -9.24 -15.47
C LEU A 324 -12.96 -9.29 -16.05
N PHE A 325 -13.25 -10.32 -16.85
CA PHE A 325 -14.49 -10.39 -17.64
C PHE A 325 -15.42 -11.50 -17.15
N THR A 326 -15.16 -12.08 -15.98
CA THR A 326 -16.13 -12.99 -15.38
C THR A 326 -17.28 -12.20 -14.77
N ARG A 327 -18.51 -12.67 -14.97
CA ARG A 327 -19.71 -12.04 -14.40
C ARG A 327 -19.58 -11.85 -12.89
N ASP A 328 -19.04 -12.84 -12.20
CA ASP A 328 -18.89 -12.82 -10.75
C ASP A 328 -17.91 -11.73 -10.29
N ALA A 329 -16.79 -11.53 -11.00
CA ALA A 329 -15.83 -10.47 -10.68
C ALA A 329 -16.44 -9.07 -10.79
N LEU A 330 -17.26 -8.83 -11.81
CA LEU A 330 -17.88 -7.53 -12.05
C LEU A 330 -19.11 -7.28 -11.17
N LEU A 331 -19.97 -8.28 -10.99
CA LEU A 331 -21.24 -8.11 -10.29
C LEU A 331 -21.15 -8.34 -8.78
N GLU A 332 -20.30 -9.26 -8.34
CA GLU A 332 -20.20 -9.62 -6.92
C GLU A 332 -18.98 -9.00 -6.23
N VAL A 333 -17.80 -9.01 -6.88
CA VAL A 333 -16.55 -8.57 -6.26
C VAL A 333 -16.34 -7.05 -6.39
N PHE A 334 -16.57 -6.48 -7.57
CA PHE A 334 -16.30 -5.06 -7.82
C PHE A 334 -17.09 -4.11 -6.90
N PRO A 335 -18.41 -4.30 -6.66
CA PRO A 335 -19.14 -3.43 -5.73
C PRO A 335 -18.58 -3.46 -4.30
N HIS A 336 -18.19 -4.64 -3.81
CA HIS A 336 -17.52 -4.76 -2.51
C HIS A 336 -16.18 -4.01 -2.51
N ASN A 337 -15.38 -4.18 -3.57
CA ASN A 337 -14.09 -3.51 -3.69
C ASN A 337 -14.21 -1.99 -3.75
N VAL A 338 -15.24 -1.43 -4.38
CA VAL A 338 -15.50 0.02 -4.37
C VAL A 338 -15.77 0.50 -2.93
N GLY A 339 -16.62 -0.20 -2.18
CA GLY A 339 -16.88 0.12 -0.78
C GLY A 339 -15.61 0.03 0.09
N TYR A 340 -14.84 -1.04 -0.08
CA TYR A 340 -13.59 -1.24 0.64
C TYR A 340 -12.50 -0.24 0.23
N PHE A 341 -12.40 0.10 -1.06
CA PHE A 341 -11.49 1.14 -1.53
C PHE A 341 -11.78 2.49 -0.89
N LEU A 342 -13.04 2.84 -0.72
CA LEU A 342 -13.42 4.12 -0.10
C LEU A 342 -13.27 4.10 1.43
N PHE A 343 -13.77 3.05 2.10
CA PHE A 343 -13.96 3.03 3.55
C PHE A 343 -13.33 1.83 4.24
N GLY A 344 -12.55 1.01 3.55
CA GLY A 344 -11.95 -0.18 4.11
C GLY A 344 -11.09 0.10 5.35
N ARG A 345 -11.18 -0.78 6.32
CA ARG A 345 -10.48 -0.70 7.60
C ARG A 345 -8.96 -0.64 7.45
N HIS A 346 -8.43 -1.40 6.51
CA HIS A 346 -6.99 -1.54 6.32
C HIS A 346 -6.45 -0.74 5.12
N THR A 347 -7.31 -0.38 4.15
CA THR A 347 -6.87 0.14 2.85
C THR A 347 -7.67 1.36 2.38
N GLY A 348 -8.69 1.79 3.14
CA GLY A 348 -9.67 2.79 2.70
C GLY A 348 -9.09 4.16 2.35
N PHE A 349 -9.52 4.71 1.22
CA PHE A 349 -9.12 6.03 0.73
C PHE A 349 -9.49 7.15 1.71
N ALA A 350 -10.72 7.12 2.24
CA ALA A 350 -11.20 8.10 3.22
C ALA A 350 -10.47 7.99 4.58
N VAL A 351 -9.79 6.86 4.84
CA VAL A 351 -9.08 6.62 6.10
C VAL A 351 -7.63 7.06 5.99
N TYR A 352 -6.93 6.61 4.96
CA TYR A 352 -5.49 6.75 4.82
C TYR A 352 -5.05 7.89 3.90
N TYR A 353 -5.96 8.33 3.01
CA TYR A 353 -5.74 9.40 2.03
C TYR A 353 -6.75 10.53 2.18
N LEU A 354 -7.23 10.75 3.39
CA LEU A 354 -8.27 11.75 3.70
C LEU A 354 -7.96 13.15 3.15
N PRO A 355 -6.71 13.67 3.16
CA PRO A 355 -6.43 14.98 2.54
C PRO A 355 -6.71 15.02 1.04
N GLY A 356 -6.56 13.90 0.32
CA GLY A 356 -6.97 13.78 -1.08
C GLY A 356 -8.48 13.80 -1.26
N LEU A 357 -9.21 13.09 -0.38
CA LEU A 357 -10.68 13.16 -0.35
C LEU A 357 -11.15 14.59 -0.08
N MET A 358 -10.53 15.29 0.88
CA MET A 358 -10.85 16.69 1.19
C MET A 358 -10.57 17.62 -0.01
N ALA A 359 -9.48 17.38 -0.75
CA ALA A 359 -9.21 18.12 -1.98
C ALA A 359 -10.33 17.93 -3.03
N ILE A 360 -10.81 16.70 -3.20
CA ILE A 360 -11.95 16.39 -4.08
C ILE A 360 -13.22 17.08 -3.58
N LEU A 361 -13.54 16.99 -2.30
CA LEU A 361 -14.74 17.60 -1.72
C LEU A 361 -14.71 19.13 -1.84
N LEU A 362 -13.55 19.76 -1.55
CA LEU A 362 -13.37 21.20 -1.73
C LEU A 362 -13.52 21.60 -3.20
N PHE A 363 -12.97 20.83 -4.13
CA PHE A 363 -13.17 21.03 -5.57
C PHE A 363 -14.65 20.92 -5.96
N MET A 364 -15.34 19.92 -5.45
CA MET A 364 -16.77 19.74 -5.73
C MET A 364 -17.66 20.83 -5.10
N ALA A 365 -17.24 21.42 -3.98
CA ALA A 365 -17.94 22.54 -3.34
C ALA A 365 -17.70 23.88 -4.05
N ALA A 366 -16.52 24.07 -4.68
CA ALA A 366 -16.16 25.31 -5.35
C ALA A 366 -16.85 25.45 -6.73
N THR A 367 -18.05 26.03 -6.78
CA THR A 367 -18.86 26.04 -8.00
C THR A 367 -18.38 26.97 -9.12
N ARG A 368 -17.61 28.02 -8.81
CA ARG A 368 -17.26 29.09 -9.75
C ARG A 368 -15.87 28.96 -10.41
N ASP A 369 -14.95 28.19 -9.85
CA ASP A 369 -13.53 28.19 -10.25
C ASP A 369 -13.04 26.82 -10.75
N ARG A 370 -13.94 26.04 -11.38
CA ARG A 370 -13.60 24.70 -11.87
C ARG A 370 -13.09 24.76 -13.31
N ALA A 371 -11.80 24.50 -13.48
CA ALA A 371 -11.19 24.43 -14.80
C ALA A 371 -11.32 23.02 -15.41
N MET A 372 -11.37 22.93 -16.75
CA MET A 372 -11.46 21.65 -17.48
C MET A 372 -10.30 20.70 -17.12
N TRP A 373 -9.08 21.20 -16.96
CA TRP A 373 -7.94 20.38 -16.61
C TRP A 373 -8.07 19.72 -15.23
N GLN A 374 -8.79 20.34 -14.28
CA GLN A 374 -9.08 19.75 -12.96
C GLN A 374 -10.08 18.59 -13.08
N TRP A 375 -11.10 18.72 -13.93
CA TRP A 375 -12.02 17.62 -14.23
C TRP A 375 -11.31 16.43 -14.87
N LEU A 376 -10.41 16.68 -15.81
CA LEU A 376 -9.59 15.64 -16.43
C LEU A 376 -8.67 14.96 -15.39
N THR A 377 -8.10 15.73 -14.47
CA THR A 377 -7.28 15.20 -13.37
C THR A 377 -8.12 14.31 -12.44
N LEU A 378 -9.31 14.76 -12.04
CA LEU A 378 -10.22 13.95 -11.23
C LEU A 378 -10.63 12.66 -11.97
N ALA A 379 -11.00 12.78 -13.24
CA ALA A 379 -11.37 11.63 -14.06
C ALA A 379 -10.23 10.61 -14.16
N ALA A 380 -8.98 11.05 -14.37
CA ALA A 380 -7.82 10.15 -14.41
C ALA A 380 -7.63 9.42 -13.07
N GLY A 381 -7.78 10.10 -11.94
CA GLY A 381 -7.71 9.48 -10.62
C GLY A 381 -8.80 8.41 -10.40
N VAL A 382 -10.04 8.72 -10.76
CA VAL A 382 -11.18 7.80 -10.63
C VAL A 382 -11.05 6.61 -11.59
N ILE A 383 -10.65 6.84 -12.84
CA ILE A 383 -10.45 5.77 -13.83
C ILE A 383 -9.30 4.86 -13.39
N THR A 384 -8.18 5.42 -12.89
CA THR A 384 -7.06 4.62 -12.38
C THR A 384 -7.49 3.76 -11.20
N ALA A 385 -8.30 4.28 -10.27
CA ALA A 385 -8.87 3.50 -9.18
C ALA A 385 -9.76 2.36 -9.71
N ALA A 386 -10.68 2.66 -10.62
CA ALA A 386 -11.58 1.66 -11.19
C ALA A 386 -10.81 0.55 -11.93
N VAL A 387 -9.83 0.93 -12.77
CA VAL A 387 -8.96 -0.04 -13.47
C VAL A 387 -8.21 -0.92 -12.49
N LEU A 388 -7.68 -0.36 -11.40
CA LEU A 388 -6.97 -1.12 -10.37
C LEU A 388 -7.89 -2.15 -9.71
N LEU A 389 -9.11 -1.76 -9.32
CA LEU A 389 -10.10 -2.63 -8.67
C LEU A 389 -10.58 -3.75 -9.60
N ILE A 390 -10.65 -3.50 -10.91
CA ILE A 390 -11.04 -4.48 -11.91
C ILE A 390 -9.87 -5.39 -12.28
N TYR A 391 -8.67 -4.83 -12.50
CA TYR A 391 -7.49 -5.57 -12.95
C TYR A 391 -6.92 -6.49 -11.88
N MET A 392 -7.00 -6.10 -10.62
CA MET A 392 -6.45 -6.85 -9.48
C MET A 392 -7.49 -7.02 -8.37
N PRO A 393 -8.65 -7.64 -8.64
CA PRO A 393 -9.81 -7.63 -7.74
C PRO A 393 -9.57 -8.22 -6.36
N PHE A 394 -8.54 -9.06 -6.20
CA PHE A 394 -8.23 -9.75 -4.93
C PHE A 394 -6.90 -9.30 -4.29
N THR A 395 -6.22 -8.31 -4.90
CA THR A 395 -4.92 -7.80 -4.44
C THR A 395 -4.68 -6.33 -4.81
N TRP A 396 -5.76 -5.57 -5.00
CA TRP A 396 -5.72 -4.18 -5.46
C TRP A 396 -5.00 -3.22 -4.49
N SER A 397 -4.85 -3.60 -3.22
CA SER A 397 -4.09 -2.78 -2.24
C SER A 397 -2.58 -2.86 -2.41
N GLY A 398 -2.08 -3.89 -3.12
CA GLY A 398 -0.65 -4.13 -3.30
C GLY A 398 -0.09 -5.28 -2.47
N GLY A 399 -0.96 -6.05 -1.79
CA GLY A 399 -0.62 -7.28 -1.06
C GLY A 399 0.24 -7.07 0.18
N GLY A 400 -0.07 -7.79 1.26
CA GLY A 400 0.74 -8.10 2.46
C GLY A 400 1.66 -7.04 3.07
N GLY A 401 1.58 -5.80 2.64
CA GLY A 401 2.44 -4.71 3.09
C GLY A 401 1.82 -3.85 4.21
N PRO A 402 2.28 -2.62 4.38
CA PRO A 402 1.69 -1.65 5.31
C PRO A 402 0.21 -1.41 5.06
N VAL A 403 -0.47 -0.80 6.03
CA VAL A 403 -1.86 -0.35 5.85
C VAL A 403 -1.99 0.64 4.68
N GLY A 404 -3.19 0.77 4.15
CA GLY A 404 -3.49 1.61 3.00
C GLY A 404 -3.27 0.89 1.67
N ASN A 405 -3.49 1.61 0.59
CA ASN A 405 -3.38 1.10 -0.77
C ASN A 405 -2.11 1.62 -1.44
N ARG A 406 -1.02 0.82 -1.41
CA ARG A 406 0.25 1.21 -2.02
C ARG A 406 0.17 1.33 -3.55
N TYR A 407 -0.70 0.56 -4.19
CA TYR A 407 -0.83 0.63 -5.64
C TYR A 407 -1.50 1.92 -6.10
N PHE A 408 -2.30 2.54 -5.24
CA PHE A 408 -2.96 3.81 -5.52
C PHE A 408 -2.12 5.03 -5.09
N LEU A 409 -1.07 4.84 -4.29
CA LEU A 409 -0.25 5.95 -3.77
C LEU A 409 0.28 6.87 -4.88
N GLY A 410 0.76 6.31 -6.00
CA GLY A 410 1.21 7.10 -7.15
C GLY A 410 0.13 8.02 -7.72
N THR A 411 -1.13 7.62 -7.66
CA THR A 411 -2.28 8.41 -8.11
C THR A 411 -2.72 9.44 -7.07
N TYR A 412 -2.53 9.18 -5.78
CA TYR A 412 -2.95 10.08 -4.71
C TYR A 412 -2.44 11.52 -4.90
N GLY A 413 -1.18 11.67 -5.29
CA GLY A 413 -0.54 12.98 -5.47
C GLY A 413 -1.27 13.94 -6.42
N VAL A 414 -2.02 13.43 -7.40
CA VAL A 414 -2.70 14.29 -8.39
C VAL A 414 -3.89 15.06 -7.79
N PHE A 415 -4.50 14.55 -6.70
CA PHE A 415 -5.64 15.22 -6.06
C PHE A 415 -5.26 16.55 -5.38
N LEU A 416 -3.98 16.78 -5.06
CA LEU A 416 -3.50 18.08 -4.59
C LEU A 416 -3.88 19.21 -5.57
N PHE A 417 -3.86 18.93 -6.87
CA PHE A 417 -4.10 19.92 -7.92
C PHE A 417 -5.59 20.28 -8.10
N LEU A 418 -6.48 19.58 -7.39
CA LEU A 418 -7.90 19.92 -7.35
C LEU A 418 -8.23 21.05 -6.36
N VAL A 419 -7.34 21.33 -5.39
CA VAL A 419 -7.59 22.29 -4.33
C VAL A 419 -7.95 23.67 -4.88
N PRO A 420 -9.13 24.21 -4.52
CA PRO A 420 -9.54 25.55 -4.94
C PRO A 420 -8.79 26.64 -4.16
N PRO A 421 -8.92 27.92 -4.53
CA PRO A 421 -8.37 29.04 -3.74
C PRO A 421 -8.91 29.04 -2.31
N MET A 422 -8.02 29.07 -1.32
CA MET A 422 -8.34 29.09 0.11
C MET A 422 -7.90 30.40 0.75
N GLN A 423 -8.83 31.15 1.35
CA GLN A 423 -8.54 32.41 2.02
C GLN A 423 -8.29 32.24 3.53
N THR A 424 -8.78 31.13 4.11
CA THR A 424 -8.64 30.84 5.54
C THR A 424 -7.97 29.49 5.77
N ALA A 425 -7.38 29.31 6.93
CA ALA A 425 -6.75 28.05 7.32
C ALA A 425 -7.75 26.95 7.73
N ALA A 426 -9.04 27.29 7.86
CA ALA A 426 -10.05 26.41 8.45
C ALA A 426 -10.15 25.05 7.75
N SER A 427 -10.21 25.02 6.40
CA SER A 427 -10.27 23.77 5.64
C SER A 427 -9.01 22.92 5.81
N GLY A 428 -7.83 23.54 5.85
CA GLY A 428 -6.57 22.83 6.08
C GLY A 428 -6.47 22.25 7.48
N LEU A 429 -6.87 23.04 8.51
CA LEU A 429 -6.90 22.56 9.90
C LEU A 429 -7.91 21.44 10.11
N LEU A 430 -9.11 21.55 9.51
CA LEU A 430 -10.11 20.49 9.55
C LEU A 430 -9.57 19.21 8.89
N THR A 431 -8.96 19.34 7.70
CA THR A 431 -8.32 18.22 7.01
C THR A 431 -7.27 17.55 7.88
N MET A 432 -6.39 18.33 8.51
CA MET A 432 -5.34 17.83 9.39
C MET A 432 -5.93 17.12 10.62
N ALA A 433 -6.93 17.71 11.28
CA ALA A 433 -7.56 17.13 12.46
C ALA A 433 -8.27 15.80 12.14
N LEU A 434 -9.10 15.78 11.10
CA LEU A 434 -9.82 14.56 10.69
C LEU A 434 -8.87 13.45 10.24
N SER A 435 -7.82 13.79 9.50
CA SER A 435 -6.84 12.81 9.07
C SER A 435 -6.05 12.23 10.25
N ALA A 436 -5.67 13.08 11.21
CA ALA A 436 -4.93 12.67 12.40
C ALA A 436 -5.68 11.63 13.25
N LEU A 437 -7.02 11.60 13.22
CA LEU A 437 -7.82 10.58 13.91
C LEU A 437 -7.44 9.15 13.50
N PHE A 438 -7.03 8.95 12.25
CA PHE A 438 -6.69 7.64 11.72
C PHE A 438 -5.18 7.42 11.58
N VAL A 439 -4.41 8.47 11.25
CA VAL A 439 -3.00 8.27 10.88
C VAL A 439 -1.99 8.77 11.92
N SER A 440 -2.43 9.26 13.09
CA SER A 440 -1.53 9.78 14.13
C SER A 440 -0.48 8.76 14.59
N ALA A 441 -0.88 7.52 14.82
CA ALA A 441 0.03 6.44 15.21
C ALA A 441 1.05 6.10 14.10
N ILE A 442 0.63 6.22 12.84
CA ILE A 442 1.50 6.03 11.66
C ILE A 442 2.58 7.12 11.60
N ILE A 443 2.17 8.36 11.80
CA ILE A 443 3.06 9.53 11.72
C ILE A 443 4.08 9.50 12.86
N SER A 444 3.66 9.11 14.06
CA SER A 444 4.53 9.06 15.25
C SER A 444 5.57 7.94 15.20
N GLY A 445 5.29 6.87 14.46
CA GLY A 445 6.19 5.72 14.36
C GLY A 445 6.13 5.00 13.01
N PRO A 446 6.55 5.63 11.89
CA PRO A 446 6.37 5.05 10.56
C PRO A 446 7.11 3.71 10.37
N PHE A 447 8.28 3.52 10.98
CA PHE A 447 8.97 2.22 10.97
C PHE A 447 8.22 1.14 11.75
N VAL A 448 7.61 1.49 12.87
CA VAL A 448 6.77 0.56 13.63
C VAL A 448 5.54 0.17 12.82
N ALA A 449 4.95 1.16 12.13
CA ALA A 449 3.81 0.94 11.26
C ALA A 449 4.13 0.00 10.08
N THR A 450 5.33 0.05 9.52
CA THR A 450 5.75 -0.86 8.45
C THR A 450 6.03 -2.27 8.96
N ARG A 451 6.60 -2.41 10.16
CA ARG A 451 6.90 -3.73 10.78
C ARG A 451 5.65 -4.45 11.27
N ASN A 452 4.73 -3.71 11.85
CA ASN A 452 3.52 -4.24 12.48
C ASN A 452 2.26 -3.57 11.94
N PRO A 453 1.97 -3.69 10.64
CA PRO A 453 0.88 -2.95 10.00
C PRO A 453 -0.49 -3.29 10.60
N ALA A 454 -0.68 -4.50 11.08
CA ALA A 454 -1.94 -4.92 11.71
C ALA A 454 -2.26 -4.15 12.99
N GLU A 455 -1.25 -3.65 13.72
CA GLU A 455 -1.46 -2.95 14.99
C GLU A 455 -2.25 -1.64 14.84
N HIS A 456 -2.18 -1.01 13.66
CA HIS A 456 -2.77 0.31 13.44
C HIS A 456 -4.29 0.31 13.22
N SER A 457 -4.84 -0.78 12.72
CA SER A 457 -6.24 -0.82 12.27
C SER A 457 -7.13 -1.78 13.05
N LYS A 458 -6.67 -2.30 14.20
CA LYS A 458 -7.40 -3.33 14.96
C LYS A 458 -8.36 -2.81 16.03
N THR A 459 -8.17 -1.58 16.51
CA THR A 459 -8.93 -1.04 17.68
C THR A 459 -9.54 0.33 17.37
N GLY A 460 -10.32 0.86 18.32
CA GLY A 460 -10.89 2.20 18.26
C GLY A 460 -11.84 2.41 17.08
N LEU A 461 -11.71 3.54 16.39
CA LEU A 461 -12.56 3.93 15.28
C LEU A 461 -12.51 2.94 14.11
N PHE A 462 -11.41 2.22 13.94
CA PHE A 462 -11.27 1.24 12.87
C PHE A 462 -12.25 0.07 12.96
N LYS A 463 -12.75 -0.27 14.17
CA LYS A 463 -13.77 -1.32 14.33
C LYS A 463 -15.12 -0.99 13.67
N TRP A 464 -15.38 0.28 13.40
CA TRP A 464 -16.60 0.73 12.70
C TRP A 464 -16.50 0.64 11.18
N LEU A 465 -15.30 0.37 10.67
CA LEU A 465 -15.02 0.33 9.24
C LEU A 465 -15.11 -1.11 8.70
N PRO A 466 -15.57 -1.28 7.46
CA PRO A 466 -15.68 -2.61 6.86
C PRO A 466 -14.30 -3.24 6.64
N THR A 467 -14.17 -4.51 6.99
CA THR A 467 -12.97 -5.30 6.68
C THR A 467 -13.06 -5.84 5.26
N GLU A 468 -11.96 -5.78 4.53
CA GLU A 468 -11.87 -6.09 3.10
C GLU A 468 -11.85 -7.60 2.83
N LEU A 469 -13.01 -8.24 2.86
CA LEU A 469 -13.15 -9.70 2.74
C LEU A 469 -12.64 -10.26 1.41
N THR A 470 -12.74 -9.49 0.32
CA THR A 470 -12.24 -9.87 -1.01
C THR A 470 -10.72 -10.01 -1.07
N MET A 471 -10.00 -9.48 -0.08
CA MET A 471 -8.53 -9.48 -0.01
C MET A 471 -7.99 -10.20 1.23
N VAL A 472 -8.69 -11.17 1.76
CA VAL A 472 -8.36 -11.82 3.04
C VAL A 472 -6.89 -12.28 3.16
N ASN A 473 -6.26 -12.71 2.07
CA ASN A 473 -4.85 -13.12 2.09
C ASN A 473 -3.85 -11.95 2.01
N ASP A 474 -4.29 -10.79 1.54
CA ASP A 474 -3.45 -9.61 1.32
C ASP A 474 -3.63 -8.54 2.40
N LEU A 475 -4.47 -8.81 3.39
CA LEU A 475 -4.65 -7.90 4.52
C LEU A 475 -3.40 -7.82 5.40
N PRO A 476 -3.13 -6.66 6.01
CA PRO A 476 -2.04 -6.48 6.95
C PRO A 476 -2.02 -7.48 8.12
N ILE A 477 -3.18 -8.03 8.46
CA ILE A 477 -3.32 -9.08 9.50
C ILE A 477 -2.54 -10.36 9.19
N ASN A 478 -2.19 -10.60 7.93
CA ASN A 478 -1.43 -11.78 7.51
C ASN A 478 0.09 -11.58 7.59
N THR A 479 0.54 -10.40 7.96
CA THR A 479 1.97 -10.07 8.06
C THR A 479 2.36 -9.72 9.50
N GLY A 480 3.45 -10.26 9.96
CA GLY A 480 4.21 -9.76 11.09
C GLY A 480 3.82 -10.23 12.50
N SER A 481 2.70 -10.95 12.72
CA SER A 481 2.38 -11.44 14.06
C SER A 481 2.06 -12.93 14.10
N PRO A 482 2.85 -13.75 14.81
CA PRO A 482 2.56 -15.17 15.02
C PRO A 482 1.21 -15.43 15.70
N ALA A 483 0.69 -14.46 16.45
CA ALA A 483 -0.58 -14.60 17.18
C ALA A 483 -1.83 -14.48 16.28
N ARG A 484 -1.67 -14.08 15.02
CA ARG A 484 -2.75 -13.81 14.08
C ARG A 484 -2.78 -14.75 12.89
N PHE A 485 -2.24 -15.92 13.07
CA PHE A 485 -2.27 -16.93 12.02
C PHE A 485 -3.70 -17.41 11.75
N ARG A 486 -3.92 -17.75 10.49
CA ARG A 486 -5.02 -18.59 10.08
C ARG A 486 -4.93 -19.95 10.78
N GLN A 487 -5.96 -20.30 11.50
CA GLN A 487 -6.10 -21.58 12.17
C GLN A 487 -7.17 -22.41 11.45
N PRO A 488 -6.91 -23.69 11.10
CA PRO A 488 -7.98 -24.59 10.72
C PRO A 488 -8.84 -24.89 11.94
N LEU A 489 -10.15 -24.68 11.82
CA LEU A 489 -11.15 -25.05 12.83
C LEU A 489 -11.99 -26.22 12.33
N GLY A 490 -12.81 -26.80 13.18
CA GLY A 490 -13.61 -28.00 12.95
C GLY A 490 -14.33 -28.06 11.59
N GLY A 491 -14.86 -29.24 11.27
CA GLY A 491 -15.52 -29.53 10.01
C GLY A 491 -14.67 -30.38 9.05
N THR A 492 -15.34 -30.91 8.02
CA THR A 492 -14.72 -31.70 6.95
C THR A 492 -15.17 -31.15 5.60
N PRO A 493 -14.31 -30.41 4.87
CA PRO A 493 -12.96 -29.97 5.25
C PRO A 493 -12.97 -28.86 6.34
N PRO A 494 -11.86 -28.66 7.07
CA PRO A 494 -11.82 -27.62 8.09
C PRO A 494 -11.92 -26.22 7.48
N VAL A 495 -12.63 -25.30 8.16
CA VAL A 495 -12.68 -23.87 7.83
C VAL A 495 -11.39 -23.20 8.28
N LEU A 496 -10.89 -22.22 7.51
CA LEU A 496 -9.78 -21.39 7.95
C LEU A 496 -10.31 -20.14 8.66
N ALA A 497 -9.96 -19.97 9.94
CA ALA A 497 -10.23 -18.77 10.72
C ALA A 497 -9.04 -17.82 10.70
N TYR A 498 -9.30 -16.52 10.53
CA TYR A 498 -8.33 -15.44 10.66
C TYR A 498 -8.75 -14.54 11.80
N PHE A 499 -7.88 -14.36 12.77
CA PHE A 499 -8.13 -13.52 13.92
C PHE A 499 -7.56 -12.13 13.65
N ILE A 500 -8.42 -11.12 13.52
CA ILE A 500 -8.07 -9.79 13.05
C ILE A 500 -7.95 -8.73 14.16
N ASP A 501 -8.20 -9.14 15.41
CA ASP A 501 -8.02 -8.29 16.58
C ASP A 501 -7.39 -9.05 17.77
N ASP A 502 -7.08 -8.35 18.87
CA ASP A 502 -6.46 -8.91 20.07
C ASP A 502 -7.46 -9.47 21.07
N ASN A 503 -8.71 -9.62 20.68
CA ASN A 503 -9.77 -10.10 21.58
C ASN A 503 -9.97 -11.61 21.48
N VAL A 504 -8.99 -12.32 20.90
CA VAL A 504 -8.99 -13.78 20.79
C VAL A 504 -7.68 -14.33 21.34
N PHE A 505 -7.78 -15.35 22.16
CA PHE A 505 -6.70 -16.24 22.53
C PHE A 505 -6.85 -17.53 21.71
N ASN A 506 -6.12 -17.63 20.62
CA ASN A 506 -6.07 -18.81 19.75
C ASN A 506 -5.01 -19.80 20.24
N ARG A 507 -4.91 -20.96 19.55
CA ARG A 507 -4.02 -22.11 19.83
C ARG A 507 -4.55 -23.13 20.84
N GLU A 508 -5.81 -23.11 21.17
CA GLU A 508 -6.49 -24.31 21.59
C GLU A 508 -6.70 -25.21 20.36
N VAL A 509 -6.64 -26.51 20.47
CA VAL A 509 -6.53 -27.47 19.32
C VAL A 509 -7.49 -27.18 18.16
N ASP A 510 -8.79 -27.08 18.45
CA ASP A 510 -9.87 -26.81 17.48
C ASP A 510 -10.85 -25.73 17.97
N ALA A 511 -10.45 -24.99 18.99
CA ALA A 511 -11.21 -23.94 19.66
C ALA A 511 -10.35 -22.68 19.89
N PHE A 512 -10.98 -21.63 20.37
CA PHE A 512 -10.31 -20.40 20.80
C PHE A 512 -11.12 -19.74 21.91
N TRP A 513 -10.45 -18.94 22.73
CA TRP A 513 -11.13 -18.11 23.73
C TRP A 513 -11.36 -16.70 23.19
N VAL A 514 -12.58 -16.20 23.33
CA VAL A 514 -12.84 -14.76 23.24
C VAL A 514 -12.46 -14.14 24.56
N ARG A 515 -11.77 -13.01 24.54
CA ARG A 515 -11.40 -12.25 25.73
C ARG A 515 -12.65 -11.81 26.49
N GLY A 516 -12.59 -11.83 27.80
CA GLY A 516 -13.68 -11.32 28.66
C GLY A 516 -13.97 -9.85 28.39
N GLU A 517 -15.24 -9.46 28.56
CA GLU A 517 -15.72 -8.08 28.39
C GLU A 517 -15.31 -7.44 27.06
N SER A 518 -15.29 -8.24 26.00
CA SER A 518 -14.84 -7.79 24.68
C SER A 518 -15.66 -8.36 23.54
N SER A 519 -15.37 -7.87 22.33
CA SER A 519 -15.94 -8.35 21.09
C SER A 519 -14.82 -8.65 20.11
N ALA A 520 -14.82 -9.86 19.55
CA ALA A 520 -13.83 -10.35 18.60
C ALA A 520 -14.43 -10.45 17.19
N ASP A 521 -13.70 -9.98 16.20
CA ASP A 521 -14.01 -10.14 14.79
C ASP A 521 -13.14 -11.25 14.19
N ILE A 522 -13.79 -12.22 13.56
CA ILE A 522 -13.16 -13.42 13.02
C ILE A 522 -13.57 -13.57 11.57
N LEU A 523 -12.60 -13.74 10.68
CA LEU A 523 -12.87 -14.08 9.29
C LEU A 523 -12.83 -15.59 9.12
N LEU A 524 -13.85 -16.15 8.53
CA LEU A 524 -13.92 -17.55 8.15
C LEU A 524 -13.80 -17.68 6.64
N ARG A 525 -12.86 -18.48 6.16
CA ARG A 525 -12.73 -18.80 4.75
C ARG A 525 -13.04 -20.27 4.51
N ALA A 526 -14.10 -20.54 3.76
CA ALA A 526 -14.39 -21.88 3.30
C ALA A 526 -13.27 -22.40 2.37
N ARG A 527 -12.82 -23.63 2.58
CA ARG A 527 -11.80 -24.26 1.75
C ARG A 527 -12.42 -24.87 0.51
N ILE A 528 -11.59 -25.01 -0.52
CA ILE A 528 -11.88 -25.82 -1.68
C ILE A 528 -11.70 -27.27 -1.29
N GLN A 529 -12.65 -28.12 -1.66
CA GLN A 529 -12.53 -29.56 -1.50
C GLN A 529 -12.02 -30.15 -2.82
N PRO A 530 -10.87 -30.82 -2.81
CA PRO A 530 -10.49 -31.64 -3.96
C PRO A 530 -11.40 -32.88 -4.04
N GLU A 531 -11.98 -33.12 -5.20
CA GLU A 531 -12.74 -34.33 -5.52
C GLU A 531 -12.10 -34.99 -6.75
N ALA A 532 -12.08 -36.31 -6.79
CA ALA A 532 -11.76 -37.04 -8.01
C ALA A 532 -13.06 -37.25 -8.79
N ASP A 533 -13.05 -36.99 -10.09
CA ASP A 533 -14.14 -37.35 -10.97
C ASP A 533 -14.19 -38.89 -11.22
N ALA A 534 -15.18 -39.35 -11.97
CA ALA A 534 -15.33 -40.77 -12.33
C ALA A 534 -14.13 -41.34 -13.11
N ALA A 535 -13.27 -40.50 -13.67
CA ALA A 535 -12.04 -40.83 -14.36
C ALA A 535 -10.78 -40.71 -13.47
N GLY A 536 -10.93 -40.36 -12.18
CA GLY A 536 -9.82 -40.16 -11.26
C GLY A 536 -9.10 -38.81 -11.42
N VAL A 537 -9.67 -37.87 -12.18
CA VAL A 537 -9.14 -36.51 -12.33
C VAL A 537 -9.57 -35.66 -11.13
N GLU A 538 -8.61 -35.00 -10.48
CA GLU A 538 -8.88 -34.16 -9.34
C GLU A 538 -9.69 -32.92 -9.76
N ILE A 539 -10.95 -32.85 -9.31
CA ILE A 539 -11.85 -31.71 -9.51
C ILE A 539 -11.95 -30.96 -8.18
N SER A 540 -11.71 -29.67 -8.21
CA SER A 540 -11.87 -28.83 -7.02
C SER A 540 -13.26 -28.18 -7.01
N ARG A 541 -13.99 -28.32 -5.92
CA ARG A 541 -15.32 -27.75 -5.72
C ARG A 541 -15.29 -26.51 -4.83
N SER A 542 -16.04 -25.48 -5.22
CA SER A 542 -16.35 -24.35 -4.33
C SER A 542 -17.32 -24.80 -3.24
N LEU A 543 -17.01 -24.48 -2.00
CA LEU A 543 -17.90 -24.75 -0.86
C LEU A 543 -18.39 -23.43 -0.26
N ARG A 544 -19.68 -23.38 0.08
CA ARG A 544 -20.27 -22.28 0.89
C ARG A 544 -20.61 -22.81 2.27
N ILE A 545 -20.42 -21.96 3.30
CA ILE A 545 -20.90 -22.28 4.64
C ILE A 545 -22.37 -21.83 4.70
N ASN A 546 -23.29 -22.80 4.80
CA ASN A 546 -24.72 -22.52 4.90
C ASN A 546 -25.17 -22.33 6.35
N LYS A 547 -24.59 -23.11 7.26
CA LYS A 547 -24.79 -23.04 8.69
C LYS A 547 -23.48 -23.08 9.44
N LEU A 548 -23.46 -22.47 10.59
CA LEU A 548 -22.34 -22.49 11.53
C LEU A 548 -22.86 -23.01 12.88
N THR A 549 -22.41 -24.18 13.30
CA THR A 549 -22.64 -24.66 14.64
C THR A 549 -21.56 -24.09 15.56
N ALA A 550 -21.96 -23.32 16.56
CA ALA A 550 -21.08 -22.79 17.59
C ALA A 550 -21.33 -23.54 18.91
N ILE A 551 -20.28 -24.21 19.40
CA ILE A 551 -20.24 -24.80 20.73
C ILE A 551 -19.54 -23.78 21.62
N LEU A 552 -20.28 -23.30 22.63
CA LEU A 552 -19.86 -22.26 23.56
C LEU A 552 -19.64 -22.87 24.93
N GLU A 553 -18.55 -22.54 25.59
CA GLU A 553 -18.26 -22.98 26.96
C GLU A 553 -17.92 -21.78 27.84
N SER A 554 -18.71 -21.58 28.91
CA SER A 554 -18.47 -20.48 29.84
C SER A 554 -17.49 -20.89 30.94
N GLY A 555 -16.76 -19.91 31.46
CA GLY A 555 -15.99 -20.08 32.69
C GLY A 555 -16.85 -20.08 33.95
N PRO A 556 -16.25 -19.90 35.13
CA PRO A 556 -16.93 -19.98 36.44
C PRO A 556 -17.94 -18.86 36.71
N LYS A 557 -18.11 -17.91 35.80
CA LYS A 557 -19.04 -16.77 35.90
C LYS A 557 -20.12 -16.86 34.83
N ALA A 558 -21.32 -16.37 35.17
CA ALA A 558 -22.40 -16.22 34.20
C ALA A 558 -21.94 -15.26 33.08
N ASN A 559 -22.30 -15.57 31.85
CA ASN A 559 -21.84 -14.82 30.69
C ASN A 559 -22.97 -14.63 29.66
N ARG A 560 -23.12 -13.44 29.14
CA ARG A 560 -23.98 -13.18 28.01
C ARG A 560 -23.10 -13.10 26.74
N VAL A 561 -23.30 -14.05 25.86
CA VAL A 561 -22.57 -14.17 24.60
C VAL A 561 -23.47 -13.72 23.47
N VAL A 562 -22.96 -12.84 22.61
CA VAL A 562 -23.65 -12.42 21.38
C VAL A 562 -22.81 -12.86 20.18
N ILE A 563 -23.43 -13.63 19.28
CA ILE A 563 -22.80 -14.02 18.02
C ILE A 563 -23.58 -13.40 16.87
N ASN A 564 -22.83 -12.78 15.94
CA ASN A 564 -23.37 -12.21 14.72
C ASN A 564 -22.59 -12.75 13.51
N THR A 565 -23.29 -13.42 12.61
CA THR A 565 -22.72 -13.96 11.36
C THR A 565 -22.93 -13.03 10.16
N GLY A 566 -23.64 -11.91 10.34
CA GLY A 566 -24.13 -11.07 9.25
C GLY A 566 -25.43 -11.59 8.61
N GLY A 567 -25.73 -12.88 8.72
CA GLY A 567 -27.01 -13.48 8.32
C GLY A 567 -27.98 -13.62 9.52
N GLU A 568 -27.42 -13.87 10.69
CA GLU A 568 -28.19 -14.04 11.93
C GLU A 568 -27.43 -13.45 13.13
N ARG A 569 -28.16 -12.90 14.09
CA ARG A 569 -27.64 -12.47 15.38
C ARG A 569 -28.34 -13.21 16.49
N ARG A 570 -27.58 -13.91 17.34
CA ARG A 570 -28.07 -14.69 18.46
C ARG A 570 -27.44 -14.21 19.76
N THR A 571 -28.26 -14.07 20.78
CA THR A 571 -27.82 -13.81 22.15
C THR A 571 -28.07 -15.06 23.00
N VAL A 572 -27.07 -15.47 23.76
CA VAL A 572 -27.07 -16.68 24.61
C VAL A 572 -26.69 -16.28 26.03
N ASP A 573 -27.59 -16.48 26.98
CA ASP A 573 -27.29 -16.32 28.40
C ASP A 573 -26.78 -17.66 28.93
N MET A 574 -25.55 -17.70 29.38
CA MET A 574 -24.84 -18.89 29.84
C MET A 574 -24.71 -18.88 31.36
N ALA A 575 -25.11 -19.98 32.00
CA ALA A 575 -24.81 -20.21 33.41
C ALA A 575 -23.29 -20.43 33.63
N PRO A 576 -22.80 -20.27 34.87
CA PRO A 576 -21.42 -20.60 35.19
C PRO A 576 -21.07 -22.04 34.81
N SER A 577 -19.87 -22.24 34.24
CA SER A 577 -19.33 -23.55 33.85
C SER A 577 -20.29 -24.38 32.98
N SER A 578 -21.08 -23.74 32.13
CA SER A 578 -22.03 -24.39 31.24
C SER A 578 -21.54 -24.43 29.79
N GLN A 579 -22.04 -25.43 29.06
CA GLN A 579 -21.83 -25.56 27.63
C GLN A 579 -23.16 -25.41 26.91
N GLN A 580 -23.17 -24.67 25.80
CA GLN A 580 -24.33 -24.54 24.93
C GLN A 580 -23.92 -24.71 23.48
N THR A 581 -24.77 -25.39 22.71
CA THR A 581 -24.60 -25.54 21.25
C THR A 581 -25.71 -24.79 20.55
N ILE A 582 -25.35 -23.93 19.63
CA ILE A 582 -26.29 -23.16 18.83
C ILE A 582 -25.98 -23.32 17.34
N GLU A 583 -27.01 -23.31 16.52
CA GLU A 583 -26.88 -23.24 15.06
C GLU A 583 -27.24 -21.83 14.59
N LEU A 584 -26.46 -21.32 13.66
CA LEU A 584 -26.58 -19.99 13.09
C LEU A 584 -26.62 -20.08 11.56
N ALA A 585 -27.54 -19.33 10.97
CA ALA A 585 -27.56 -19.15 9.54
C ALA A 585 -26.38 -18.26 9.08
N MET A 586 -25.75 -18.63 7.97
CA MET A 586 -24.68 -17.84 7.38
C MET A 586 -25.20 -17.00 6.22
N PRO A 587 -24.64 -15.79 5.99
CA PRO A 587 -24.94 -14.99 4.81
C PRO A 587 -24.41 -15.66 3.55
N HIS A 588 -24.68 -15.09 2.39
CA HIS A 588 -24.22 -15.62 1.09
C HIS A 588 -22.69 -15.78 0.99
N GLY A 589 -21.92 -15.07 1.81
CA GLY A 589 -20.46 -15.04 1.76
C GLY A 589 -19.94 -14.09 0.67
N VAL A 590 -18.77 -13.55 0.89
CA VAL A 590 -18.09 -12.68 -0.09
C VAL A 590 -17.12 -13.54 -0.90
N PRO A 591 -17.20 -13.54 -2.24
CA PRO A 591 -16.33 -14.35 -3.07
C PRO A 591 -14.88 -13.87 -2.97
N TYR A 592 -13.97 -14.85 -2.89
CA TYR A 592 -12.53 -14.65 -2.90
C TYR A 592 -11.86 -15.65 -3.83
N LYS A 593 -10.94 -15.17 -4.67
CA LYS A 593 -10.19 -16.01 -5.59
C LYS A 593 -8.73 -15.60 -5.62
N TYR A 594 -7.85 -16.48 -5.15
CA TYR A 594 -6.41 -16.20 -5.14
C TYR A 594 -5.79 -16.37 -6.54
N ASP A 595 -6.22 -17.40 -7.25
CA ASP A 595 -5.72 -17.77 -8.57
C ASP A 595 -6.92 -18.15 -9.47
N PRO A 596 -6.99 -17.61 -10.70
CA PRO A 596 -8.11 -17.91 -11.61
C PRO A 596 -8.26 -19.38 -11.99
N ARG A 597 -7.22 -20.16 -11.83
CA ARG A 597 -7.24 -21.61 -12.10
C ARG A 597 -7.98 -22.43 -11.03
N PHE A 598 -8.17 -21.85 -9.84
CA PHE A 598 -8.87 -22.52 -8.74
C PHE A 598 -10.31 -22.02 -8.60
N PRO A 599 -11.22 -22.84 -8.06
CA PRO A 599 -12.58 -22.42 -7.76
C PRO A 599 -12.62 -21.24 -6.78
N THR A 600 -13.74 -20.52 -6.77
CA THR A 600 -13.98 -19.40 -5.87
C THR A 600 -14.13 -19.92 -4.43
N ASN A 601 -13.39 -19.34 -3.50
CA ASN A 601 -13.63 -19.47 -2.07
C ASN A 601 -14.65 -18.43 -1.62
N TYR A 602 -15.25 -18.64 -0.45
CA TYR A 602 -16.14 -17.67 0.17
C TYR A 602 -15.62 -17.28 1.55
N VAL A 603 -15.73 -16.00 1.87
CA VAL A 603 -15.25 -15.42 3.12
C VAL A 603 -16.44 -14.82 3.88
N TYR A 604 -16.45 -15.02 5.17
CA TYR A 604 -17.51 -14.60 6.09
C TYR A 604 -16.89 -13.84 7.25
N MET A 605 -17.62 -12.84 7.77
CA MET A 605 -17.29 -12.19 9.03
C MET A 605 -18.19 -12.75 10.13
N VAL A 606 -17.60 -13.17 11.23
CA VAL A 606 -18.32 -13.56 12.45
C VAL A 606 -17.81 -12.71 13.60
N THR A 607 -18.71 -12.03 14.29
CA THR A 607 -18.40 -11.24 15.49
C THR A 607 -18.94 -11.96 16.70
N ILE A 608 -18.10 -12.19 17.71
CA ILE A 608 -18.46 -12.86 18.96
C ILE A 608 -18.12 -11.95 20.13
N SER A 609 -19.12 -11.62 20.96
CA SER A 609 -18.95 -10.77 22.13
C SER A 609 -19.21 -11.55 23.40
N SER A 610 -18.42 -11.27 24.43
CA SER A 610 -18.53 -11.85 25.78
C SER A 610 -18.71 -10.72 26.78
N SER A 611 -19.76 -10.78 27.62
CA SER A 611 -20.07 -9.71 28.59
C SER A 611 -19.34 -9.85 29.93
N SER A 612 -18.73 -11.00 30.19
CA SER A 612 -17.96 -11.24 31.43
C SER A 612 -16.68 -12.01 31.13
N GLY A 613 -15.83 -12.13 32.14
CA GLY A 613 -14.60 -12.88 32.02
C GLY A 613 -14.01 -13.27 33.35
N PHE A 614 -13.02 -14.15 33.31
CA PHE A 614 -12.28 -14.65 34.47
C PHE A 614 -10.79 -14.85 34.13
N VAL A 615 -9.98 -14.89 35.19
CA VAL A 615 -8.54 -15.22 35.05
C VAL A 615 -8.33 -16.54 35.76
N PRO A 616 -7.98 -17.63 35.05
CA PRO A 616 -7.81 -18.96 35.65
C PRO A 616 -6.88 -18.99 36.86
N MET A 617 -5.81 -18.21 36.83
CA MET A 617 -4.87 -18.10 37.96
C MET A 617 -5.55 -17.70 39.27
N PHE A 618 -6.55 -16.81 39.22
CA PHE A 618 -7.24 -16.32 40.39
C PHE A 618 -8.44 -17.19 40.82
N GLU A 619 -9.02 -17.96 39.90
CA GLU A 619 -10.19 -18.77 40.16
C GLU A 619 -9.87 -20.20 40.65
N ASN A 620 -8.80 -20.80 40.10
CA ASN A 620 -8.46 -22.20 40.37
C ASN A 620 -6.95 -22.46 40.52
N GLY A 621 -6.11 -21.41 40.61
CA GLY A 621 -4.66 -21.53 40.77
C GLY A 621 -3.92 -22.07 39.54
N ALA A 622 -4.55 -22.12 38.35
CA ALA A 622 -3.89 -22.54 37.13
C ALA A 622 -2.82 -21.52 36.70
N ASN A 623 -1.79 -21.98 36.03
CA ASN A 623 -0.75 -21.09 35.49
C ASN A 623 -1.20 -20.42 34.17
N ASP A 624 -2.34 -19.72 34.22
CA ASP A 624 -2.92 -18.99 33.10
C ASP A 624 -3.43 -17.64 33.58
N SER A 625 -2.77 -16.57 33.10
CA SER A 625 -3.09 -15.17 33.42
C SER A 625 -3.96 -14.48 32.39
N ARG A 626 -4.44 -15.19 31.36
CA ARG A 626 -5.32 -14.62 30.33
C ARG A 626 -6.68 -14.26 30.93
N PHE A 627 -7.26 -13.14 30.48
CA PHE A 627 -8.63 -12.77 30.84
C PHE A 627 -9.61 -13.40 29.86
N LEU A 628 -10.09 -14.60 30.19
CA LEU A 628 -10.91 -15.47 29.35
C LEU A 628 -12.38 -15.12 29.49
N GLY A 629 -13.14 -15.07 28.41
CA GLY A 629 -14.58 -14.83 28.39
C GLY A 629 -15.38 -16.07 28.07
N VAL A 630 -15.40 -16.50 26.82
CA VAL A 630 -16.10 -17.71 26.35
C VAL A 630 -15.17 -18.49 25.43
N MET A 631 -15.10 -19.80 25.63
CA MET A 631 -14.45 -20.71 24.68
C MET A 631 -15.43 -21.03 23.57
N VAL A 632 -14.93 -20.99 22.35
CA VAL A 632 -15.73 -21.15 21.14
C VAL A 632 -15.10 -22.20 20.22
N ARG A 633 -15.90 -23.18 19.85
CA ARG A 633 -15.60 -24.12 18.78
C ARG A 633 -16.60 -23.91 17.65
N LEU A 634 -16.11 -23.72 16.43
CA LEU A 634 -16.93 -23.47 15.24
C LEU A 634 -16.87 -24.66 14.30
N ILE A 635 -18.03 -25.17 13.92
CA ILE A 635 -18.18 -26.29 13.01
C ILE A 635 -19.05 -25.85 11.83
N PRO A 636 -18.47 -25.69 10.62
CA PRO A 636 -19.25 -25.31 9.45
C PRO A 636 -20.02 -26.49 8.87
N THR A 637 -21.24 -26.22 8.39
CA THR A 637 -21.97 -27.10 7.49
C THR A 637 -21.93 -26.50 6.10
N TYR A 638 -21.36 -27.24 5.16
CA TYR A 638 -21.18 -26.78 3.81
C TYR A 638 -22.37 -27.14 2.92
N GLY A 639 -22.63 -26.31 1.94
CA GLY A 639 -23.50 -26.57 0.81
C GLY A 639 -22.79 -26.32 -0.50
N ASP A 640 -23.41 -26.75 -1.60
CA ASP A 640 -22.87 -26.53 -2.94
C ASP A 640 -22.75 -25.03 -3.23
N GLY A 641 -21.60 -24.62 -3.73
CA GLY A 641 -21.30 -23.23 -4.11
C GLY A 641 -21.91 -22.81 -5.45
N ARG A 642 -23.10 -23.34 -5.82
CA ARG A 642 -23.82 -22.99 -7.07
C ARG A 642 -24.50 -21.66 -7.01
#